data_3e9cba0d61068bc22071ad9cad7abd19
#
_entry.id   3e9cba0d61068bc22071ad9cad7abd19
#
_cell.length_a   1.000
_cell.length_b   1.000
_cell.length_c   1.000
_cell.angle_alpha   90.00
_cell.angle_beta   90.00
_cell.angle_gamma   90.00
#
_symmetry.space_group_name_H-M   'P 1'
#
loop_
_entity.id
_entity.type
_entity.pdbx_description
1 polymer ?
#
loop_
_entity_poly.entity_id
_entity_poly.type
_entity_poly.pdbx_seq_one_letter_code
_entity_poly.pdbx_strand_id
1 'polypeptide(L)'
;MLSSNSYLSILLKQSIILLASLVLLVGVPLKSLHAAEPFVVKDIRVEGLQRVEPGTVFSYLPVQVGERFTSEKAADSIKALYATGFFRDVQIQAQGDVLIVIVEERPTISRIEFTGMKEFDPEVVRKSLRTVGVADARFYDKALIDKAEQELKRQYVSKGLFAAEVVTTVTPGARNQVAIFFNIDEGPSAKIKDINFIGNKAFSESTLRGEMQLQTGGWLSWYSKNDLYSKQKLTADLETIRSYYLNRGYLEFVIESTQVSITPDKKDIYLTISIREGNKFTMKNISLAGELLGKEKEFQSLLTVKSGQTFSSAKLAESTKAISEKLGSYGYAFAVINPQPDIRRDLSEVDITLVVDAGRRVYVRKVEITGNAKTRDLVIRREMRQFESSWFDSEKIRLSKERINRTGYVKDSEITTADVPGSPDQVDVNVKVEEKPTGAISLGAGFSSTEKLILSAGINQENAFGTGTSIGLNFSLGKVNQSLAISQYDPYFTENGISRYTDLFYRLSKPLYYVGDTGYQIKSVGTNLKFGVPYTEVDRVFFGSGFELYDINVTQNTPQPYQDYANAWGVRTPPGGRVQTYNIPATVGWARDGRDSALIPSKGSLQRLSGEVGTPLGNLLFYQLNAQYQLYHSFSKGNILSFNGEIGYG
;
A
#
# COMPACT_ATOMS: atom_id res chain seq x y z
N MET A 1 -12.78 53.86 -61.99
CA MET A 1 -14.07 54.62 -62.05
C MET A 1 -15.20 53.62 -61.92
N LEU A 2 -16.15 53.91 -61.10
CA LEU A 2 -17.31 53.10 -60.66
C LEU A 2 -17.07 52.20 -59.41
N SER A 3 -17.46 52.76 -58.28
CA SER A 3 -18.43 52.27 -57.29
C SER A 3 -18.26 52.98 -55.93
N SER A 4 -18.58 54.29 -55.91
CA SER A 4 -18.59 55.00 -54.60
C SER A 4 -20.03 55.30 -54.08
N ASN A 5 -21.08 54.73 -54.70
CA ASN A 5 -22.45 55.04 -54.33
C ASN A 5 -23.21 54.01 -53.52
N SER A 6 -22.61 52.87 -53.20
CA SER A 6 -23.29 51.81 -52.39
C SER A 6 -23.06 51.91 -50.87
N TYR A 7 -21.99 52.55 -50.40
CA TYR A 7 -21.69 52.71 -48.97
C TYR A 7 -22.48 53.83 -48.27
N LEU A 8 -22.87 54.88 -49.04
CA LEU A 8 -23.63 56.00 -48.46
C LEU A 8 -25.10 55.64 -48.15
N SER A 9 -25.70 54.74 -48.94
CA SER A 9 -27.08 54.27 -48.71
C SER A 9 -27.22 53.30 -47.53
N ILE A 10 -26.17 52.55 -47.18
CA ILE A 10 -26.15 51.60 -46.03
C ILE A 10 -25.96 52.39 -44.73
N LEU A 11 -25.11 53.40 -44.70
CA LEU A 11 -24.90 54.26 -43.54
C LEU A 11 -26.12 55.09 -43.17
N LEU A 12 -26.89 55.59 -44.19
CA LEU A 12 -28.14 56.36 -43.96
C LEU A 12 -29.27 55.46 -43.43
N LYS A 13 -29.37 54.19 -43.87
CA LYS A 13 -30.35 53.23 -43.34
C LYS A 13 -30.03 52.79 -41.93
N GLN A 14 -28.76 52.63 -41.58
CA GLN A 14 -28.32 52.25 -40.17
C GLN A 14 -28.54 53.41 -39.18
N SER A 15 -28.36 54.67 -39.60
CA SER A 15 -28.63 55.84 -38.76
C SER A 15 -30.11 56.06 -38.49
N ILE A 16 -31.02 55.76 -39.45
CA ILE A 16 -32.49 55.87 -39.29
C ILE A 16 -33.01 54.74 -38.37
N ILE A 17 -32.43 53.52 -38.41
CA ILE A 17 -32.78 52.40 -37.52
C ILE A 17 -32.31 52.69 -36.11
N LEU A 18 -31.15 53.32 -35.92
CA LEU A 18 -30.63 53.69 -34.56
C LEU A 18 -31.47 54.86 -33.98
N LEU A 19 -31.97 55.80 -34.77
CA LEU A 19 -32.83 56.87 -34.26
C LEU A 19 -34.24 56.35 -33.93
N ALA A 20 -34.78 55.41 -34.72
CA ALA A 20 -36.07 54.77 -34.43
C ALA A 20 -36.01 53.84 -33.17
N SER A 21 -34.89 53.18 -32.90
CA SER A 21 -34.72 52.41 -31.68
C SER A 21 -34.54 53.29 -30.46
N LEU A 22 -33.98 54.47 -30.57
CA LEU A 22 -33.83 55.42 -29.46
C LEU A 22 -35.17 56.08 -29.07
N VAL A 23 -36.08 56.26 -29.97
CA VAL A 23 -37.45 56.85 -29.73
C VAL A 23 -38.38 55.80 -29.10
N LEU A 24 -38.16 54.48 -29.35
CA LEU A 24 -38.95 53.43 -28.75
C LEU A 24 -38.51 53.11 -27.29
N LEU A 25 -37.32 53.52 -26.85
CA LEU A 25 -36.84 53.34 -25.49
C LEU A 25 -37.35 54.38 -24.49
N VAL A 26 -37.97 55.46 -24.95
CA VAL A 26 -38.50 56.55 -24.09
C VAL A 26 -39.95 56.32 -23.66
N GLY A 27 -40.62 55.30 -24.21
CA GLY A 27 -42.05 55.07 -24.02
C GLY A 27 -42.38 53.89 -23.00
N VAL A 28 -41.40 53.27 -22.37
CA VAL A 28 -41.67 52.30 -21.30
C VAL A 28 -41.81 53.11 -20.01
N PRO A 29 -42.96 53.09 -19.31
CA PRO A 29 -43.04 53.67 -17.99
C PRO A 29 -42.11 52.86 -17.10
N LEU A 30 -40.99 53.46 -16.70
CA LEU A 30 -40.24 53.00 -15.53
C LEU A 30 -41.22 52.93 -14.38
N LYS A 31 -41.73 51.73 -14.08
CA LYS A 31 -42.34 51.50 -12.78
C LYS A 31 -41.29 51.89 -11.78
N SER A 32 -41.47 53.02 -11.15
CA SER A 32 -40.65 53.48 -10.04
C SER A 32 -40.50 52.28 -9.08
N LEU A 33 -39.28 51.80 -8.91
CA LEU A 33 -38.93 50.96 -7.74
C LEU A 33 -39.26 51.85 -6.52
N HIS A 34 -40.45 51.68 -5.96
CA HIS A 34 -40.75 52.22 -4.64
C HIS A 34 -39.88 51.41 -3.70
N ALA A 35 -38.86 52.05 -3.13
CA ALA A 35 -38.27 51.58 -1.91
C ALA A 35 -39.41 51.42 -0.91
N ALA A 36 -39.63 50.21 -0.41
CA ALA A 36 -40.70 49.96 0.53
C ALA A 36 -40.56 50.92 1.70
N GLU A 37 -41.62 51.70 2.00
CA GLU A 37 -41.60 52.58 3.19
C GLU A 37 -41.35 51.70 4.44
N PRO A 38 -40.53 52.13 5.37
CA PRO A 38 -40.25 51.38 6.57
C PRO A 38 -41.54 51.09 7.35
N PHE A 39 -41.87 49.81 7.57
CA PHE A 39 -43.06 49.39 8.29
C PHE A 39 -42.69 48.48 9.47
N VAL A 40 -43.61 48.24 10.43
CA VAL A 40 -43.42 47.33 11.55
C VAL A 40 -43.98 45.97 11.12
N VAL A 41 -43.14 44.94 11.20
CA VAL A 41 -43.48 43.57 10.79
C VAL A 41 -44.46 42.97 11.80
N LYS A 42 -45.70 42.69 11.39
CA LYS A 42 -46.71 41.99 12.21
C LYS A 42 -46.71 40.47 12.04
N ASP A 43 -46.29 39.98 10.88
CA ASP A 43 -46.20 38.59 10.56
C ASP A 43 -45.12 38.34 9.51
N ILE A 44 -44.47 37.17 9.57
CA ILE A 44 -43.47 36.71 8.58
C ILE A 44 -43.95 35.39 7.99
N ARG A 45 -44.12 35.36 6.68
CA ARG A 45 -44.49 34.15 5.96
C ARG A 45 -43.33 33.70 5.06
N VAL A 46 -43.11 32.40 5.02
CA VAL A 46 -42.08 31.80 4.14
C VAL A 46 -42.79 30.94 3.10
N GLU A 47 -42.49 31.22 1.85
CA GLU A 47 -43.07 30.51 0.70
C GLU A 47 -41.93 29.83 -0.11
N GLY A 48 -42.25 28.72 -0.77
CA GLY A 48 -41.32 27.98 -1.63
C GLY A 48 -40.51 26.90 -0.92
N LEU A 49 -40.73 26.67 0.38
CA LEU A 49 -40.09 25.59 1.14
C LEU A 49 -40.61 24.21 0.71
N GLN A 50 -39.73 23.26 0.54
CA GLN A 50 -40.04 21.86 0.23
C GLN A 50 -39.46 20.86 1.24
N ARG A 51 -38.28 21.16 1.77
CA ARG A 51 -37.52 20.30 2.68
C ARG A 51 -37.09 21.03 3.95
N VAL A 52 -36.68 22.29 3.81
CA VAL A 52 -36.26 23.11 4.94
C VAL A 52 -37.49 23.51 5.74
N GLU A 53 -37.45 23.34 7.05
CA GLU A 53 -38.55 23.76 7.93
C GLU A 53 -38.59 25.30 8.07
N PRO A 54 -39.78 25.91 8.17
CA PRO A 54 -39.91 27.38 8.33
C PRO A 54 -39.12 27.92 9.51
N GLY A 55 -39.05 27.16 10.62
CA GLY A 55 -38.26 27.53 11.80
C GLY A 55 -36.78 27.73 11.53
N THR A 56 -36.20 26.96 10.59
CA THR A 56 -34.83 27.12 10.15
C THR A 56 -34.63 28.46 9.45
N VAL A 57 -35.56 28.86 8.57
CA VAL A 57 -35.49 30.17 7.90
C VAL A 57 -35.57 31.30 8.93
N PHE A 58 -36.50 31.22 9.89
CA PHE A 58 -36.64 32.21 10.94
C PHE A 58 -35.39 32.36 11.82
N SER A 59 -34.67 31.28 12.07
CA SER A 59 -33.43 31.34 12.89
C SER A 59 -32.28 32.08 12.23
N TYR A 60 -32.29 32.20 10.90
CA TYR A 60 -31.27 32.93 10.13
C TYR A 60 -31.72 34.33 9.68
N LEU A 61 -32.99 34.68 9.85
CA LEU A 61 -33.49 36.02 9.55
C LEU A 61 -33.08 37.02 10.65
N PRO A 62 -32.38 38.12 10.31
CA PRO A 62 -32.04 39.17 11.25
C PRO A 62 -33.18 40.11 11.57
N VAL A 63 -34.44 39.69 11.35
CA VAL A 63 -35.66 40.45 11.56
C VAL A 63 -36.68 39.59 12.33
N GLN A 64 -37.30 40.19 13.35
CA GLN A 64 -38.34 39.56 14.15
C GLN A 64 -39.69 40.28 14.03
N VAL A 65 -40.77 39.61 14.38
CA VAL A 65 -42.10 40.23 14.47
C VAL A 65 -42.08 41.29 15.54
N GLY A 66 -42.62 42.48 15.20
CA GLY A 66 -42.58 43.69 16.06
C GLY A 66 -41.42 44.64 15.72
N GLU A 67 -40.47 44.26 14.88
CA GLU A 67 -39.38 45.14 14.49
C GLU A 67 -39.71 45.97 13.26
N ARG A 68 -39.01 47.12 13.11
CA ARG A 68 -39.12 47.96 11.92
C ARG A 68 -38.30 47.41 10.78
N PHE A 69 -38.92 47.08 9.66
CA PHE A 69 -38.30 46.61 8.45
C PHE A 69 -37.86 47.78 7.54
N THR A 70 -36.61 47.72 7.10
CA THR A 70 -35.99 48.72 6.22
C THR A 70 -35.33 48.04 5.05
N SER A 71 -35.01 48.77 3.99
CA SER A 71 -34.29 48.25 2.83
C SER A 71 -32.92 47.65 3.17
N GLU A 72 -32.26 48.15 4.24
CA GLU A 72 -31.00 47.62 4.73
C GLU A 72 -31.22 46.24 5.36
N LYS A 73 -32.21 46.11 6.27
CA LYS A 73 -32.60 44.80 6.85
C LYS A 73 -33.06 43.81 5.82
N ALA A 74 -33.69 44.28 4.70
CA ALA A 74 -34.01 43.38 3.58
C ALA A 74 -32.76 42.80 2.93
N ALA A 75 -31.78 43.65 2.63
CA ALA A 75 -30.54 43.24 2.05
C ALA A 75 -29.73 42.27 2.99
N ASP A 76 -29.70 42.55 4.28
CA ASP A 76 -29.04 41.69 5.27
C ASP A 76 -29.75 40.33 5.43
N SER A 77 -31.10 40.35 5.41
CA SER A 77 -31.89 39.11 5.42
C SER A 77 -31.62 38.23 4.21
N ILE A 78 -31.58 38.83 3.02
CA ILE A 78 -31.23 38.10 1.78
C ILE A 78 -29.82 37.55 1.87
N LYS A 79 -28.83 38.34 2.30
CA LYS A 79 -27.43 37.89 2.48
C LYS A 79 -27.33 36.75 3.49
N ALA A 80 -28.01 36.88 4.64
CA ALA A 80 -27.99 35.87 5.70
C ALA A 80 -28.55 34.53 5.20
N LEU A 81 -29.68 34.56 4.47
CA LEU A 81 -30.26 33.34 3.90
C LEU A 81 -29.41 32.74 2.79
N TYR A 82 -28.81 33.55 1.91
CA TYR A 82 -27.85 33.04 0.92
C TYR A 82 -26.61 32.43 1.57
N ALA A 83 -26.11 33.02 2.63
CA ALA A 83 -24.93 32.52 3.36
C ALA A 83 -25.13 31.12 3.95
N THR A 84 -26.38 30.71 4.18
CA THR A 84 -26.71 29.34 4.65
C THR A 84 -26.38 28.27 3.58
N GLY A 85 -26.36 28.65 2.30
CA GLY A 85 -26.19 27.72 1.19
C GLY A 85 -27.42 26.86 0.85
N PHE A 86 -28.52 27.00 1.60
CA PHE A 86 -29.75 26.20 1.40
C PHE A 86 -30.54 26.62 0.19
N PHE A 87 -30.43 27.90 -0.20
CA PHE A 87 -31.32 28.52 -1.20
C PHE A 87 -30.55 28.87 -2.46
N ARG A 88 -31.22 28.67 -3.59
CA ARG A 88 -30.76 29.09 -4.93
C ARG A 88 -31.18 30.52 -5.22
N ASP A 89 -32.40 30.88 -4.80
CA ASP A 89 -32.91 32.24 -4.88
C ASP A 89 -33.65 32.61 -3.60
N VAL A 90 -33.59 33.91 -3.23
CA VAL A 90 -34.25 34.48 -2.06
C VAL A 90 -34.80 35.83 -2.46
N GLN A 91 -36.10 35.96 -2.36
CA GLN A 91 -36.80 37.21 -2.60
C GLN A 91 -37.57 37.61 -1.35
N ILE A 92 -37.58 38.90 -1.05
CA ILE A 92 -38.37 39.45 0.05
C ILE A 92 -39.38 40.42 -0.50
N GLN A 93 -40.65 40.20 -0.17
CA GLN A 93 -41.75 41.07 -0.55
C GLN A 93 -42.48 41.55 0.70
N ALA A 94 -42.98 42.76 0.66
CA ALA A 94 -43.83 43.32 1.72
C ALA A 94 -45.27 43.42 1.20
N GLN A 95 -46.22 42.83 1.93
CA GLN A 95 -47.63 42.94 1.65
C GLN A 95 -48.35 43.55 2.86
N GLY A 96 -48.48 44.90 2.87
CA GLY A 96 -48.91 45.61 4.06
C GLY A 96 -47.89 45.48 5.17
N ASP A 97 -48.36 44.96 6.34
CA ASP A 97 -47.49 44.73 7.53
C ASP A 97 -46.94 43.30 7.61
N VAL A 98 -47.09 42.48 6.53
CA VAL A 98 -46.61 41.12 6.44
C VAL A 98 -45.37 41.03 5.56
N LEU A 99 -44.31 40.43 6.10
CA LEU A 99 -43.08 40.13 5.35
C LEU A 99 -43.20 38.76 4.71
N ILE A 100 -43.15 38.68 3.38
CA ILE A 100 -43.16 37.41 2.67
C ILE A 100 -41.74 37.12 2.17
N VAL A 101 -41.17 36.04 2.66
CA VAL A 101 -39.86 35.53 2.24
C VAL A 101 -40.08 34.39 1.26
N ILE A 102 -39.83 34.64 0.00
CA ILE A 102 -39.96 33.64 -1.07
C ILE A 102 -38.58 33.02 -1.30
N VAL A 103 -38.48 31.71 -1.15
CA VAL A 103 -37.19 31.00 -1.30
C VAL A 103 -37.32 29.89 -2.35
N GLU A 104 -36.25 29.70 -3.11
CA GLU A 104 -36.07 28.54 -3.98
C GLU A 104 -34.94 27.67 -3.36
N GLU A 105 -35.30 26.51 -2.86
CA GLU A 105 -34.33 25.62 -2.23
C GLU A 105 -33.37 24.99 -3.24
N ARG A 106 -32.09 24.86 -2.88
CA ARG A 106 -31.14 24.05 -3.66
C ARG A 106 -31.50 22.59 -3.55
N PRO A 107 -31.59 21.85 -4.67
CA PRO A 107 -31.78 20.41 -4.62
C PRO A 107 -30.66 19.72 -3.87
N THR A 108 -30.95 18.61 -3.21
CA THR A 108 -29.96 17.75 -2.58
C THR A 108 -29.81 16.45 -3.34
N ILE A 109 -28.60 15.89 -3.33
CA ILE A 109 -28.31 14.61 -3.96
C ILE A 109 -28.88 13.49 -3.08
N SER A 110 -29.84 12.73 -3.60
CA SER A 110 -30.42 11.57 -2.90
C SER A 110 -29.53 10.34 -3.01
N ARG A 111 -28.94 10.12 -4.18
CA ARG A 111 -28.05 9.00 -4.45
C ARG A 111 -27.19 9.25 -5.68
N ILE A 112 -26.05 8.58 -5.73
CA ILE A 112 -25.14 8.56 -6.86
C ILE A 112 -24.95 7.12 -7.31
N GLU A 113 -25.26 6.82 -8.56
CA GLU A 113 -25.14 5.50 -9.16
C GLU A 113 -24.20 5.53 -10.37
N PHE A 114 -23.44 4.43 -10.53
CA PHE A 114 -22.55 4.23 -11.67
C PHE A 114 -23.01 2.99 -12.44
N THR A 115 -23.18 3.16 -13.75
CA THR A 115 -23.59 2.08 -14.65
C THR A 115 -22.51 1.89 -15.72
N GLY A 116 -22.13 0.64 -16.00
CA GLY A 116 -21.15 0.29 -17.04
C GLY A 116 -19.69 0.43 -16.63
N MET A 117 -19.38 0.82 -15.40
CA MET A 117 -18.02 0.91 -14.85
C MET A 117 -17.46 -0.48 -14.57
N LYS A 118 -16.29 -0.80 -15.15
CA LYS A 118 -15.58 -2.09 -15.00
C LYS A 118 -14.10 -1.90 -14.61
N GLU A 119 -13.45 -0.84 -15.12
CA GLU A 119 -12.03 -0.57 -14.88
C GLU A 119 -11.76 0.01 -13.49
N PHE A 120 -12.71 0.75 -12.93
CA PHE A 120 -12.60 1.36 -11.61
C PHE A 120 -13.59 0.74 -10.63
N ASP A 121 -13.19 0.66 -9.36
CA ASP A 121 -14.10 0.29 -8.28
C ASP A 121 -15.05 1.47 -7.98
N PRO A 122 -16.39 1.29 -8.11
CA PRO A 122 -17.38 2.33 -7.84
C PRO A 122 -17.25 2.95 -6.45
N GLU A 123 -16.85 2.19 -5.43
CA GLU A 123 -16.71 2.69 -4.06
C GLU A 123 -15.48 3.61 -3.92
N VAL A 124 -14.39 3.31 -4.61
CA VAL A 124 -13.21 4.18 -4.65
C VAL A 124 -13.54 5.50 -5.34
N VAL A 125 -14.28 5.45 -6.45
CA VAL A 125 -14.72 6.65 -7.19
C VAL A 125 -15.69 7.47 -6.32
N ARG A 126 -16.65 6.84 -5.66
CA ARG A 126 -17.59 7.49 -4.74
C ARG A 126 -16.85 8.22 -3.61
N LYS A 127 -15.83 7.59 -3.03
CA LYS A 127 -14.99 8.20 -2.00
C LYS A 127 -14.23 9.43 -2.54
N SER A 128 -13.70 9.36 -3.75
CA SER A 128 -13.02 10.49 -4.41
C SER A 128 -13.99 11.65 -4.70
N LEU A 129 -15.20 11.36 -5.18
CA LEU A 129 -16.23 12.36 -5.41
C LEU A 129 -16.65 13.07 -4.12
N ARG A 130 -16.70 12.34 -3.01
CA ARG A 130 -16.99 12.92 -1.68
C ARG A 130 -15.97 13.99 -1.28
N THR A 131 -14.69 13.82 -1.61
CA THR A 131 -13.63 14.80 -1.26
C THR A 131 -13.77 16.12 -2.03
N VAL A 132 -14.41 16.09 -3.22
CA VAL A 132 -14.68 17.28 -4.04
C VAL A 132 -16.08 17.85 -3.84
N GLY A 133 -16.83 17.34 -2.83
CA GLY A 133 -18.13 17.86 -2.45
C GLY A 133 -19.33 17.18 -3.12
N VAL A 134 -19.12 16.16 -3.94
CA VAL A 134 -20.19 15.39 -4.60
C VAL A 134 -20.45 14.11 -3.79
N ALA A 135 -21.52 14.10 -3.00
CA ALA A 135 -21.90 12.97 -2.16
C ALA A 135 -23.41 12.99 -1.86
N ASP A 136 -23.92 11.85 -1.42
CA ASP A 136 -25.29 11.73 -0.92
C ASP A 136 -25.54 12.74 0.21
N ALA A 137 -26.73 13.29 0.26
CA ALA A 137 -27.19 14.33 1.17
C ALA A 137 -26.47 15.70 1.04
N ARG A 138 -25.58 15.89 0.05
CA ARG A 138 -24.99 17.21 -0.28
C ARG A 138 -25.86 17.96 -1.28
N PHE A 139 -25.68 19.28 -1.33
CA PHE A 139 -26.36 20.10 -2.31
C PHE A 139 -25.89 19.77 -3.72
N TYR A 140 -26.85 19.69 -4.63
CA TYR A 140 -26.55 19.54 -6.05
C TYR A 140 -25.99 20.85 -6.61
N ASP A 141 -24.83 20.73 -7.23
CA ASP A 141 -24.19 21.79 -7.99
C ASP A 141 -23.82 21.25 -9.37
N LYS A 142 -24.44 21.80 -10.41
CA LYS A 142 -24.22 21.36 -11.79
C LYS A 142 -22.74 21.48 -12.18
N ALA A 143 -22.07 22.57 -11.79
CA ALA A 143 -20.67 22.79 -12.16
C ALA A 143 -19.75 21.74 -11.53
N LEU A 144 -20.02 21.29 -10.29
CA LEU A 144 -19.28 20.22 -9.65
C LEU A 144 -19.52 18.87 -10.33
N ILE A 145 -20.75 18.60 -10.77
CA ILE A 145 -21.09 17.37 -11.47
C ILE A 145 -20.44 17.33 -12.86
N ASP A 146 -20.53 18.42 -13.63
CA ASP A 146 -19.89 18.54 -14.94
C ASP A 146 -18.35 18.36 -14.81
N LYS A 147 -17.75 18.93 -13.76
CA LYS A 147 -16.33 18.75 -13.45
C LYS A 147 -16.00 17.29 -13.09
N ALA A 148 -16.85 16.63 -12.31
CA ALA A 148 -16.69 15.23 -11.95
C ALA A 148 -16.77 14.32 -13.18
N GLU A 149 -17.71 14.58 -14.10
CA GLU A 149 -17.82 13.86 -15.37
C GLU A 149 -16.56 14.01 -16.22
N GLN A 150 -16.06 15.23 -16.37
CA GLN A 150 -14.82 15.49 -17.13
C GLN A 150 -13.59 14.86 -16.48
N GLU A 151 -13.53 14.83 -15.14
CA GLU A 151 -12.44 14.17 -14.42
C GLU A 151 -12.50 12.66 -14.60
N LEU A 152 -13.67 12.04 -14.50
CA LEU A 152 -13.85 10.61 -14.77
C LEU A 152 -13.40 10.28 -16.20
N LYS A 153 -13.81 11.07 -17.19
CA LYS A 153 -13.38 10.88 -18.57
C LYS A 153 -11.87 10.99 -18.73
N ARG A 154 -11.22 11.94 -18.05
CA ARG A 154 -9.75 12.07 -18.04
C ARG A 154 -9.07 10.84 -17.41
N GLN A 155 -9.65 10.28 -16.35
CA GLN A 155 -9.13 9.07 -15.72
C GLN A 155 -9.20 7.86 -16.66
N TYR A 156 -10.30 7.69 -17.41
CA TYR A 156 -10.40 6.65 -18.43
C TYR A 156 -9.36 6.84 -19.55
N VAL A 157 -9.19 8.06 -20.03
CA VAL A 157 -8.17 8.37 -21.05
C VAL A 157 -6.76 8.07 -20.52
N SER A 158 -6.48 8.36 -19.25
CA SER A 158 -5.16 8.06 -18.64
C SER A 158 -4.86 6.57 -18.58
N LYS A 159 -5.89 5.73 -18.57
CA LYS A 159 -5.82 4.26 -18.63
C LYS A 159 -5.81 3.69 -20.04
N GLY A 160 -5.87 4.55 -21.07
CA GLY A 160 -5.88 4.12 -22.47
C GLY A 160 -7.26 3.82 -23.03
N LEU A 161 -8.32 4.14 -22.30
CA LEU A 161 -9.71 4.00 -22.74
C LEU A 161 -10.17 5.29 -23.43
N PHE A 162 -9.61 5.58 -24.60
CA PHE A 162 -9.86 6.82 -25.34
C PHE A 162 -11.27 6.90 -25.96
N ALA A 163 -11.93 5.76 -26.09
CA ALA A 163 -13.30 5.67 -26.57
C ALA A 163 -14.33 5.84 -25.45
N ALA A 164 -13.88 5.91 -24.19
CA ALA A 164 -14.77 6.00 -23.05
C ALA A 164 -15.67 7.24 -23.13
N GLU A 165 -16.96 7.00 -22.99
CA GLU A 165 -17.99 8.02 -22.87
C GLU A 165 -18.58 7.98 -21.47
N VAL A 166 -18.66 9.14 -20.85
CA VAL A 166 -19.31 9.31 -19.55
C VAL A 166 -20.42 10.31 -19.75
N VAL A 167 -21.64 9.90 -19.49
CA VAL A 167 -22.83 10.72 -19.63
C VAL A 167 -23.53 10.76 -18.28
N THR A 168 -23.67 11.97 -17.74
CA THR A 168 -24.34 12.17 -16.46
C THR A 168 -25.80 12.50 -16.66
N THR A 169 -26.68 11.74 -16.04
CA THR A 169 -28.12 11.99 -16.03
C THR A 169 -28.55 12.39 -14.62
N VAL A 170 -29.25 13.52 -14.52
CA VAL A 170 -29.80 14.03 -13.27
C VAL A 170 -31.31 13.88 -13.29
N THR A 171 -31.86 13.09 -12.41
CA THR A 171 -33.30 12.81 -12.34
C THR A 171 -33.88 13.49 -11.11
N PRO A 172 -34.86 14.43 -11.28
CA PRO A 172 -35.56 15.01 -10.16
C PRO A 172 -36.37 13.96 -9.39
N GLY A 173 -36.33 14.05 -8.08
CA GLY A 173 -37.09 13.20 -7.15
C GLY A 173 -38.04 14.00 -6.27
N ALA A 174 -38.71 13.33 -5.34
CA ALA A 174 -39.58 13.98 -4.37
C ALA A 174 -38.78 14.86 -3.37
N ARG A 175 -39.44 15.85 -2.77
CA ARG A 175 -38.88 16.73 -1.73
C ARG A 175 -37.59 17.46 -2.15
N ASN A 176 -37.58 18.00 -3.36
CA ASN A 176 -36.43 18.74 -3.91
C ASN A 176 -35.10 17.96 -3.82
N GLN A 177 -35.15 16.67 -4.18
CA GLN A 177 -33.97 15.81 -4.29
C GLN A 177 -33.68 15.48 -5.74
N VAL A 178 -32.43 15.15 -6.03
CA VAL A 178 -32.00 14.66 -7.35
C VAL A 178 -31.20 13.37 -7.20
N ALA A 179 -31.45 12.43 -8.09
CA ALA A 179 -30.60 11.25 -8.25
C ALA A 179 -29.65 11.50 -9.43
N ILE A 180 -28.38 11.14 -9.23
CA ILE A 180 -27.31 11.31 -10.23
C ILE A 180 -26.88 9.94 -10.73
N PHE A 181 -26.96 9.75 -12.03
CA PHE A 181 -26.53 8.53 -12.70
C PHE A 181 -25.35 8.84 -13.63
N PHE A 182 -24.20 8.26 -13.35
CA PHE A 182 -23.06 8.27 -14.27
C PHE A 182 -23.17 7.03 -15.16
N ASN A 183 -23.60 7.23 -16.39
CA ASN A 183 -23.67 6.16 -17.39
C ASN A 183 -22.37 6.15 -18.18
N ILE A 184 -21.65 5.04 -18.10
CA ILE A 184 -20.31 4.90 -18.63
C ILE A 184 -20.30 3.81 -19.70
N ASP A 185 -19.85 4.15 -20.87
CA ASP A 185 -19.42 3.19 -21.89
C ASP A 185 -17.91 3.29 -21.99
N GLU A 186 -17.20 2.29 -21.47
CA GLU A 186 -15.74 2.31 -21.43
C GLU A 186 -15.12 2.13 -22.82
N GLY A 187 -15.84 1.50 -23.73
CA GLY A 187 -15.29 1.18 -25.04
C GLY A 187 -14.09 0.23 -25.00
N PRO A 188 -13.43 -0.02 -26.13
CA PRO A 188 -12.22 -0.82 -26.19
C PRO A 188 -11.01 -0.06 -25.66
N SER A 189 -10.11 -0.77 -24.97
CA SER A 189 -8.79 -0.24 -24.61
C SER A 189 -7.92 -0.08 -25.84
N ALA A 190 -7.26 1.06 -25.98
CA ALA A 190 -6.34 1.30 -27.07
C ALA A 190 -5.05 0.51 -26.88
N LYS A 191 -4.59 -0.16 -27.94
CA LYS A 191 -3.40 -1.03 -27.95
C LYS A 191 -2.23 -0.32 -28.59
N ILE A 192 -1.05 -0.55 -28.04
CA ILE A 192 0.19 -0.05 -28.63
C ILE A 192 0.54 -0.90 -29.85
N LYS A 193 0.50 -0.26 -31.01
CA LYS A 193 0.83 -0.89 -32.27
C LYS A 193 2.31 -0.80 -32.58
N ASP A 194 2.91 0.34 -32.25
CA ASP A 194 4.33 0.58 -32.47
C ASP A 194 4.90 1.58 -31.47
N ILE A 195 6.21 1.43 -31.19
CA ILE A 195 7.00 2.32 -30.33
C ILE A 195 8.27 2.68 -31.10
N ASN A 196 8.41 3.90 -31.54
CA ASN A 196 9.54 4.37 -32.33
C ASN A 196 10.45 5.27 -31.48
N PHE A 197 11.75 5.05 -31.60
CA PHE A 197 12.77 5.93 -31.03
C PHE A 197 13.45 6.73 -32.15
N ILE A 198 13.57 8.04 -31.97
CA ILE A 198 14.29 8.94 -32.90
C ILE A 198 15.48 9.51 -32.15
N GLY A 199 16.67 9.44 -32.77
CA GLY A 199 17.91 9.96 -32.20
C GLY A 199 18.76 8.94 -31.45
N ASN A 200 18.33 7.70 -31.32
CA ASN A 200 19.07 6.60 -30.72
C ASN A 200 20.17 6.10 -31.67
N LYS A 201 21.42 6.27 -31.29
CA LYS A 201 22.62 5.82 -32.01
C LYS A 201 23.40 4.78 -31.22
N ALA A 202 23.48 4.95 -29.91
CA ALA A 202 24.25 4.11 -29.00
C ALA A 202 23.59 2.76 -28.70
N PHE A 203 22.29 2.73 -28.68
CA PHE A 203 21.52 1.52 -28.38
C PHE A 203 20.45 1.30 -29.45
N SER A 204 20.25 0.02 -29.79
CA SER A 204 19.19 -0.34 -30.75
C SER A 204 17.82 -0.08 -30.16
N GLU A 205 16.86 0.21 -31.04
CA GLU A 205 15.48 0.40 -30.64
C GLU A 205 14.90 -0.84 -29.92
N SER A 206 15.27 -2.04 -30.35
CA SER A 206 14.87 -3.29 -29.70
C SER A 206 15.38 -3.39 -28.26
N THR A 207 16.59 -2.88 -27.98
CA THR A 207 17.14 -2.82 -26.62
C THR A 207 16.34 -1.86 -25.76
N LEU A 208 16.05 -0.67 -26.28
CA LEU A 208 15.28 0.32 -25.54
C LEU A 208 13.84 -0.12 -25.27
N ARG A 209 13.18 -0.73 -26.27
CA ARG A 209 11.85 -1.34 -26.09
C ARG A 209 11.87 -2.46 -25.02
N GLY A 210 12.96 -3.24 -24.94
CA GLY A 210 13.15 -4.28 -23.94
C GLY A 210 13.19 -3.79 -22.49
N GLU A 211 13.59 -2.53 -22.27
CA GLU A 211 13.63 -1.90 -20.94
C GLU A 211 12.26 -1.32 -20.52
N MET A 212 11.33 -1.16 -21.46
CA MET A 212 10.00 -0.61 -21.21
C MET A 212 9.03 -1.70 -20.71
N GLN A 213 8.09 -1.30 -19.86
CA GLN A 213 6.94 -2.13 -19.48
C GLN A 213 5.88 -2.17 -20.59
N LEU A 214 5.70 -1.03 -21.28
CA LEU A 214 4.83 -0.93 -22.43
C LEU A 214 5.48 -1.63 -23.62
N GLN A 215 4.73 -2.51 -24.27
CA GLN A 215 5.21 -3.31 -25.39
C GLN A 215 4.17 -3.33 -26.51
N THR A 216 4.62 -3.59 -27.72
CA THR A 216 3.72 -3.91 -28.84
C THR A 216 3.06 -5.28 -28.63
N GLY A 217 1.84 -5.46 -29.14
CA GLY A 217 1.08 -6.69 -28.96
C GLY A 217 1.83 -7.95 -29.43
N GLY A 218 1.96 -8.92 -28.53
CA GLY A 218 2.54 -10.24 -28.77
C GLY A 218 1.54 -11.37 -28.47
N TRP A 219 1.93 -12.62 -28.70
CA TRP A 219 1.05 -13.78 -28.49
C TRP A 219 0.63 -14.00 -27.02
N LEU A 220 1.38 -13.47 -26.03
CA LEU A 220 1.06 -13.48 -24.60
C LEU A 220 0.43 -12.17 -24.10
N SER A 221 0.16 -11.19 -24.94
CA SER A 221 -0.36 -9.88 -24.54
C SER A 221 -1.74 -9.97 -23.87
N TRP A 222 -2.53 -10.99 -24.20
CA TRP A 222 -3.83 -11.25 -23.57
C TRP A 222 -3.70 -11.54 -22.05
N TYR A 223 -2.55 -12.04 -21.61
CA TYR A 223 -2.27 -12.32 -20.19
C TYR A 223 -1.54 -11.15 -19.52
N SER A 224 -0.47 -10.64 -20.15
CA SER A 224 0.40 -9.59 -19.55
C SER A 224 -0.22 -8.19 -19.59
N LYS A 225 -1.15 -7.91 -20.55
CA LYS A 225 -1.77 -6.60 -20.77
C LYS A 225 -0.73 -5.46 -20.91
N ASN A 226 0.48 -5.78 -21.38
CA ASN A 226 1.55 -4.80 -21.59
C ASN A 226 1.38 -4.00 -22.86
N ASP A 227 0.51 -4.48 -23.78
CA ASP A 227 0.12 -3.79 -25.00
C ASP A 227 -0.98 -2.72 -24.76
N LEU A 228 -1.55 -2.65 -23.57
CA LEU A 228 -2.52 -1.62 -23.22
C LEU A 228 -1.82 -0.34 -22.77
N TYR A 229 -2.14 0.75 -23.46
CA TYR A 229 -1.59 2.05 -23.13
C TYR A 229 -2.01 2.51 -21.73
N SER A 230 -1.06 3.11 -21.03
CA SER A 230 -1.31 3.86 -19.79
C SER A 230 -0.32 5.00 -19.69
N LYS A 231 -0.82 6.20 -19.44
CA LYS A 231 0.02 7.39 -19.26
C LYS A 231 1.00 7.22 -18.09
N GLN A 232 0.57 6.57 -17.00
CA GLN A 232 1.42 6.31 -15.84
C GLN A 232 2.57 5.35 -16.20
N LYS A 233 2.27 4.25 -16.94
CA LYS A 233 3.30 3.33 -17.42
C LYS A 233 4.27 4.03 -18.36
N LEU A 234 3.76 4.85 -19.30
CA LEU A 234 4.63 5.60 -20.21
C LEU A 234 5.58 6.54 -19.44
N THR A 235 5.07 7.27 -18.45
CA THR A 235 5.93 8.14 -17.63
C THR A 235 7.02 7.34 -16.91
N ALA A 236 6.67 6.19 -16.32
CA ALA A 236 7.62 5.30 -15.68
C ALA A 236 8.65 4.72 -16.67
N ASP A 237 8.21 4.36 -17.87
CA ASP A 237 9.10 3.87 -18.93
C ASP A 237 10.08 4.94 -19.41
N LEU A 238 9.64 6.19 -19.56
CA LEU A 238 10.50 7.30 -19.92
C LEU A 238 11.59 7.54 -18.87
N GLU A 239 11.25 7.44 -17.57
CA GLU A 239 12.24 7.51 -16.49
C GLU A 239 13.17 6.29 -16.47
N THR A 240 12.66 5.11 -16.83
CA THR A 240 13.50 3.91 -16.99
C THR A 240 14.50 4.09 -18.12
N ILE A 241 14.07 4.59 -19.28
CA ILE A 241 14.97 4.91 -20.40
C ILE A 241 15.99 5.97 -20.00
N ARG A 242 15.57 7.04 -19.31
CA ARG A 242 16.50 8.06 -18.79
C ARG A 242 17.56 7.43 -17.88
N SER A 243 17.12 6.63 -16.92
CA SER A 243 18.01 5.92 -15.99
C SER A 243 18.94 4.94 -16.71
N TYR A 244 18.44 4.26 -17.75
CA TYR A 244 19.21 3.34 -18.56
C TYR A 244 20.42 4.03 -19.21
N TYR A 245 20.21 5.21 -19.82
CA TYR A 245 21.25 6.02 -20.42
C TYR A 245 22.20 6.63 -19.38
N LEU A 246 21.68 7.23 -18.32
CA LEU A 246 22.47 7.82 -17.24
C LEU A 246 23.38 6.79 -16.55
N ASN A 247 22.94 5.54 -16.45
CA ASN A 247 23.73 4.47 -15.85
C ASN A 247 24.81 3.91 -16.77
N ARG A 248 24.78 4.28 -18.06
CA ARG A 248 25.76 3.85 -19.07
C ARG A 248 26.65 4.98 -19.56
N GLY A 249 26.65 6.11 -18.85
CA GLY A 249 27.57 7.22 -19.08
C GLY A 249 27.02 8.40 -19.85
N TYR A 250 25.80 8.36 -20.30
CA TYR A 250 25.19 9.44 -21.08
C TYR A 250 24.59 10.51 -20.16
N LEU A 251 25.45 11.27 -19.51
CA LEU A 251 25.09 12.28 -18.50
C LEU A 251 24.18 13.38 -19.05
N GLU A 252 24.36 13.74 -20.32
CA GLU A 252 23.59 14.80 -21.01
C GLU A 252 22.39 14.26 -21.78
N PHE A 253 21.95 13.03 -21.47
CA PHE A 253 20.78 12.44 -22.10
C PHE A 253 19.51 13.23 -21.80
N VAL A 254 18.76 13.55 -22.84
CA VAL A 254 17.48 14.26 -22.75
C VAL A 254 16.43 13.60 -23.64
N ILE A 255 15.24 13.45 -23.13
CA ILE A 255 14.05 13.15 -23.93
C ILE A 255 13.48 14.48 -24.40
N GLU A 256 13.61 14.76 -25.71
CA GLU A 256 13.21 16.05 -26.30
C GLU A 256 11.69 16.13 -26.46
N SER A 257 11.07 15.06 -26.92
CA SER A 257 9.61 15.00 -27.05
C SER A 257 9.09 13.58 -26.99
N THR A 258 7.84 13.45 -26.59
CA THR A 258 7.09 12.18 -26.62
C THR A 258 5.74 12.44 -27.28
N GLN A 259 5.52 11.84 -28.43
CA GLN A 259 4.28 11.96 -29.19
C GLN A 259 3.49 10.67 -29.07
N VAL A 260 2.19 10.83 -28.76
CA VAL A 260 1.23 9.74 -28.69
C VAL A 260 0.19 9.99 -29.78
N SER A 261 0.23 9.21 -30.84
CA SER A 261 -0.74 9.28 -31.93
C SER A 261 -1.73 8.15 -31.82
N ILE A 262 -3.01 8.47 -31.94
CA ILE A 262 -4.10 7.50 -31.88
C ILE A 262 -4.84 7.46 -33.21
N THR A 263 -5.23 6.28 -33.64
CA THR A 263 -6.04 6.09 -34.84
C THR A 263 -7.46 6.68 -34.69
N PRO A 264 -8.13 7.07 -35.78
CA PRO A 264 -9.47 7.65 -35.71
C PRO A 264 -10.51 6.75 -35.03
N ASP A 265 -10.35 5.43 -35.11
CA ASP A 265 -11.18 4.42 -34.45
C ASP A 265 -10.83 4.20 -32.98
N LYS A 266 -9.84 4.93 -32.46
CA LYS A 266 -9.37 4.93 -31.05
C LYS A 266 -8.88 3.56 -30.55
N LYS A 267 -8.48 2.65 -31.43
CA LYS A 267 -8.05 1.29 -31.09
C LYS A 267 -6.53 1.11 -31.05
N ASP A 268 -5.80 1.77 -31.96
CA ASP A 268 -4.36 1.62 -32.08
C ASP A 268 -3.63 2.92 -31.70
N ILE A 269 -2.51 2.77 -31.01
CA ILE A 269 -1.63 3.83 -30.56
C ILE A 269 -0.23 3.63 -31.13
N TYR A 270 0.35 4.72 -31.60
CA TYR A 270 1.74 4.83 -32.02
C TYR A 270 2.46 5.79 -31.08
N LEU A 271 3.54 5.32 -30.50
CA LEU A 271 4.41 6.12 -29.63
C LEU A 271 5.66 6.51 -30.40
N THR A 272 6.02 7.79 -30.38
CA THR A 272 7.28 8.28 -30.93
C THR A 272 8.01 9.05 -29.85
N ILE A 273 9.20 8.57 -29.48
CA ILE A 273 10.03 9.13 -28.42
C ILE A 273 11.29 9.70 -29.07
N SER A 274 11.42 11.02 -29.11
CA SER A 274 12.59 11.70 -29.63
C SER A 274 13.58 11.95 -28.49
N ILE A 275 14.81 11.48 -28.68
CA ILE A 275 15.86 11.56 -27.67
C ILE A 275 17.11 12.21 -28.26
N ARG A 276 17.90 12.80 -27.37
CA ARG A 276 19.27 13.26 -27.62
C ARG A 276 20.19 12.61 -26.61
N GLU A 277 21.08 11.74 -27.08
CA GLU A 277 21.90 10.90 -26.22
C GLU A 277 23.03 11.69 -25.54
N GLY A 278 23.63 12.68 -26.23
CA GLY A 278 24.83 13.34 -25.78
C GLY A 278 26.08 12.45 -25.91
N ASN A 279 27.18 12.87 -25.26
CA ASN A 279 28.41 12.09 -25.21
C ASN A 279 28.38 11.06 -24.09
N LYS A 280 29.17 9.99 -24.27
CA LYS A 280 29.41 9.00 -23.22
C LYS A 280 30.57 9.45 -22.34
N PHE A 281 30.28 9.72 -21.06
CA PHE A 281 31.24 10.23 -20.09
C PHE A 281 31.88 9.12 -19.26
N THR A 282 33.16 9.29 -18.97
CA THR A 282 33.93 8.46 -18.05
C THR A 282 34.23 9.25 -16.79
N MET A 283 34.09 8.60 -15.65
CA MET A 283 34.43 9.18 -14.34
C MET A 283 35.97 9.35 -14.27
N LYS A 284 36.46 10.56 -14.20
CA LYS A 284 37.91 10.80 -14.04
C LYS A 284 38.27 10.76 -12.57
N ASN A 285 37.62 11.56 -11.77
CA ASN A 285 37.87 11.61 -10.33
C ASN A 285 36.56 11.73 -9.53
N ILE A 286 36.60 11.20 -8.32
CA ILE A 286 35.54 11.42 -7.32
C ILE A 286 36.21 11.85 -6.01
N SER A 287 35.77 12.98 -5.47
CA SER A 287 36.29 13.56 -4.24
C SER A 287 35.17 13.84 -3.25
N LEU A 288 35.54 13.84 -1.97
CA LEU A 288 34.69 14.23 -0.87
C LEU A 288 35.12 15.61 -0.37
N ALA A 289 34.16 16.47 -0.09
CA ALA A 289 34.38 17.80 0.48
C ALA A 289 33.30 18.09 1.55
N GLY A 290 33.55 19.14 2.36
CA GLY A 290 32.59 19.54 3.40
C GLY A 290 32.88 18.89 4.76
N GLU A 291 31.81 18.58 5.52
CA GLU A 291 31.92 18.10 6.90
C GLU A 291 32.08 16.57 6.98
N LEU A 292 33.32 16.10 6.92
CA LEU A 292 33.67 14.68 6.92
C LEU A 292 33.92 14.10 8.31
N LEU A 293 33.77 14.88 9.37
CA LEU A 293 33.90 14.44 10.78
C LEU A 293 35.25 13.76 11.11
N GLY A 294 36.31 14.04 10.33
CA GLY A 294 37.60 13.35 10.45
C GLY A 294 37.59 11.88 10.04
N LYS A 295 36.58 11.46 9.23
CA LYS A 295 36.35 10.06 8.81
C LYS A 295 36.44 9.88 7.29
N GLU A 296 37.28 10.66 6.63
CA GLU A 296 37.41 10.66 5.16
C GLU A 296 37.67 9.28 4.57
N LYS A 297 38.57 8.49 5.20
CA LYS A 297 38.88 7.13 4.74
C LYS A 297 37.68 6.20 4.81
N GLU A 298 36.86 6.35 5.85
CA GLU A 298 35.66 5.54 6.04
C GLU A 298 34.62 5.87 4.96
N PHE A 299 34.31 7.15 4.75
CA PHE A 299 33.39 7.58 3.71
C PHE A 299 33.89 7.26 2.31
N GLN A 300 35.20 7.37 2.07
CA GLN A 300 35.80 6.99 0.80
C GLN A 300 35.63 5.49 0.49
N SER A 301 35.64 4.62 1.52
CA SER A 301 35.39 3.19 1.34
C SER A 301 33.96 2.85 0.94
N LEU A 302 33.00 3.75 1.17
CA LEU A 302 31.58 3.59 0.80
C LEU A 302 31.30 3.97 -0.66
N LEU A 303 32.28 4.56 -1.35
CA LEU A 303 32.11 4.95 -2.75
C LEU A 303 32.09 3.71 -3.65
N THR A 304 30.96 3.46 -4.29
CA THR A 304 30.81 2.39 -5.28
C THR A 304 31.27 2.85 -6.68
N VAL A 305 31.40 4.16 -6.89
CA VAL A 305 31.95 4.79 -8.08
C VAL A 305 33.48 4.81 -8.00
N LYS A 306 34.15 4.41 -9.09
CA LYS A 306 35.63 4.42 -9.17
C LYS A 306 36.12 5.23 -10.37
N SER A 307 37.30 5.87 -10.22
CA SER A 307 37.97 6.54 -11.30
C SER A 307 38.23 5.58 -12.48
N GLY A 308 38.13 6.07 -13.71
CA GLY A 308 38.34 5.31 -14.96
C GLY A 308 37.12 4.47 -15.39
N GLN A 309 36.05 4.40 -14.60
CA GLN A 309 34.83 3.69 -14.98
C GLN A 309 33.87 4.62 -15.75
N THR A 310 32.99 4.00 -16.55
CA THR A 310 31.86 4.73 -17.14
C THR A 310 31.01 5.34 -16.05
N PHE A 311 30.61 6.60 -16.23
CA PHE A 311 29.65 7.25 -15.31
C PHE A 311 28.39 6.44 -15.13
N SER A 312 27.88 6.39 -13.91
CA SER A 312 26.60 5.73 -13.59
C SER A 312 25.89 6.50 -12.49
N SER A 313 24.70 7.02 -12.81
CA SER A 313 23.86 7.75 -11.86
C SER A 313 23.42 6.85 -10.70
N ALA A 314 23.12 5.57 -10.95
CA ALA A 314 22.75 4.62 -9.91
C ALA A 314 23.86 4.39 -8.88
N LYS A 315 25.10 4.18 -9.35
CA LYS A 315 26.26 4.04 -8.44
C LYS A 315 26.54 5.32 -7.65
N LEU A 316 26.35 6.48 -8.28
CA LEU A 316 26.48 7.75 -7.59
C LEU A 316 25.43 7.90 -6.49
N ALA A 317 24.15 7.62 -6.80
CA ALA A 317 23.06 7.62 -5.82
C ALA A 317 23.28 6.59 -4.70
N GLU A 318 23.80 5.41 -5.02
CA GLU A 318 24.18 4.40 -4.03
C GLU A 318 25.28 4.92 -3.09
N SER A 319 26.30 5.56 -3.64
CA SER A 319 27.40 6.15 -2.85
C SER A 319 26.91 7.28 -1.93
N THR A 320 26.09 8.20 -2.45
CA THR A 320 25.52 9.30 -1.65
C THR A 320 24.62 8.77 -0.54
N LYS A 321 23.79 7.77 -0.86
CA LYS A 321 22.93 7.09 0.11
C LYS A 321 23.75 6.41 1.22
N ALA A 322 24.79 5.65 0.85
CA ALA A 322 25.64 4.96 1.81
C ALA A 322 26.33 5.94 2.78
N ILE A 323 26.81 7.09 2.27
CA ILE A 323 27.39 8.15 3.10
C ILE A 323 26.34 8.75 4.03
N SER A 324 25.15 9.08 3.50
CA SER A 324 24.05 9.63 4.31
C SER A 324 23.61 8.67 5.41
N GLU A 325 23.44 7.39 5.10
CA GLU A 325 23.11 6.34 6.09
C GLU A 325 24.21 6.22 7.15
N LYS A 326 25.47 6.32 6.73
CA LYS A 326 26.59 6.25 7.67
C LYS A 326 26.65 7.47 8.59
N LEU A 327 26.41 8.68 8.07
CA LEU A 327 26.27 9.88 8.88
C LEU A 327 25.08 9.76 9.84
N GLY A 328 23.98 9.22 9.36
CA GLY A 328 22.82 8.90 10.20
C GLY A 328 23.15 7.96 11.36
N SER A 329 24.05 6.96 11.16
CA SER A 329 24.50 6.10 12.25
C SER A 329 25.35 6.81 13.32
N TYR A 330 25.85 8.01 13.02
CA TYR A 330 26.57 8.88 13.95
C TYR A 330 25.66 9.95 14.60
N GLY A 331 24.37 9.95 14.28
CA GLY A 331 23.40 10.88 14.85
C GLY A 331 22.99 12.02 13.94
N TYR A 332 23.46 12.08 12.71
CA TYR A 332 23.18 13.14 11.75
C TYR A 332 22.00 12.76 10.85
N ALA A 333 20.79 12.92 11.35
CA ALA A 333 19.56 12.46 10.68
C ALA A 333 19.27 13.19 9.36
N PHE A 334 19.74 14.44 9.24
CA PHE A 334 19.44 15.34 8.13
C PHE A 334 20.66 15.62 7.24
N ALA A 335 21.63 14.73 7.27
CA ALA A 335 22.82 14.88 6.43
C ALA A 335 22.44 14.90 4.94
N VAL A 336 22.91 15.91 4.24
CA VAL A 336 22.71 16.11 2.80
C VAL A 336 24.02 15.95 2.07
N ILE A 337 24.04 15.14 1.02
CA ILE A 337 25.19 14.96 0.16
C ILE A 337 24.83 15.50 -1.22
N ASN A 338 25.48 16.59 -1.63
CA ASN A 338 25.24 17.27 -2.89
C ASN A 338 26.34 16.91 -3.91
N PRO A 339 26.04 16.09 -4.93
CA PRO A 339 26.98 15.83 -6.02
C PRO A 339 27.15 17.09 -6.88
N GLN A 340 28.38 17.55 -7.04
CA GLN A 340 28.73 18.64 -7.92
C GLN A 340 29.56 18.09 -9.08
N PRO A 341 28.96 17.93 -10.28
CA PRO A 341 29.68 17.48 -11.46
C PRO A 341 30.44 18.63 -12.14
N ASP A 342 31.69 18.41 -12.45
CA ASP A 342 32.50 19.23 -13.38
C ASP A 342 32.69 18.46 -14.67
N ILE A 343 32.02 18.92 -15.74
CA ILE A 343 31.90 18.18 -17.00
C ILE A 343 32.89 18.74 -18.02
N ARG A 344 33.89 17.95 -18.39
CA ARG A 344 34.82 18.24 -19.47
C ARG A 344 34.35 17.60 -20.77
N ARG A 345 33.56 18.35 -21.53
CA ARG A 345 32.94 17.85 -22.77
C ARG A 345 33.96 17.44 -23.83
N ASP A 346 35.04 18.17 -23.94
CA ASP A 346 36.12 17.92 -24.96
C ASP A 346 36.77 16.56 -24.76
N LEU A 347 36.91 16.12 -23.50
CA LEU A 347 37.55 14.86 -23.14
C LEU A 347 36.52 13.76 -22.86
N SER A 348 35.25 14.10 -22.87
CA SER A 348 34.16 13.20 -22.41
C SER A 348 34.41 12.61 -21.02
N GLU A 349 34.94 13.45 -20.12
CA GLU A 349 35.26 13.11 -18.74
C GLU A 349 34.39 13.93 -17.76
N VAL A 350 34.12 13.37 -16.61
CA VAL A 350 33.43 14.06 -15.50
C VAL A 350 34.20 13.85 -14.20
N ASP A 351 34.49 14.94 -13.50
CA ASP A 351 34.89 14.94 -12.09
C ASP A 351 33.68 15.20 -11.24
N ILE A 352 33.51 14.47 -10.12
CA ILE A 352 32.41 14.70 -9.20
C ILE A 352 32.96 14.99 -7.80
N THR A 353 32.56 16.10 -7.24
CA THR A 353 32.79 16.42 -5.83
C THR A 353 31.50 16.20 -5.06
N LEU A 354 31.54 15.26 -4.11
CA LEU A 354 30.43 15.04 -3.18
C LEU A 354 30.60 16.00 -2.00
N VAL A 355 29.82 17.06 -1.97
CA VAL A 355 29.83 18.03 -0.87
C VAL A 355 28.91 17.50 0.23
N VAL A 356 29.53 17.17 1.36
CA VAL A 356 28.84 16.63 2.54
C VAL A 356 28.51 17.78 3.48
N ASP A 357 27.24 17.94 3.76
CA ASP A 357 26.71 18.78 4.82
C ASP A 357 26.10 17.82 5.86
N ALA A 358 26.80 17.60 6.96
CA ALA A 358 26.36 16.69 8.01
C ALA A 358 25.16 17.26 8.80
N GLY A 359 25.03 18.58 8.82
CA GLY A 359 24.02 19.24 9.64
C GLY A 359 24.27 19.08 11.14
N ARG A 360 23.22 19.00 11.93
CA ARG A 360 23.32 18.85 13.39
C ARG A 360 23.10 17.41 13.83
N ARG A 361 23.80 17.02 14.89
CA ARG A 361 23.56 15.76 15.57
C ARG A 361 22.30 15.87 16.42
N VAL A 362 21.40 14.88 16.31
CA VAL A 362 20.07 14.95 16.90
C VAL A 362 19.75 13.78 17.81
N TYR A 363 18.92 14.04 18.82
CA TYR A 363 18.32 13.04 19.70
C TYR A 363 16.92 12.69 19.22
N VAL A 364 16.51 11.45 19.47
CA VAL A 364 15.12 11.05 19.31
C VAL A 364 14.32 11.49 20.55
N ARG A 365 13.38 12.42 20.37
CA ARG A 365 12.51 12.89 21.43
C ARG A 365 11.45 11.86 21.79
N LYS A 366 10.69 11.42 20.78
CA LYS A 366 9.64 10.41 20.93
C LYS A 366 9.58 9.48 19.72
N VAL A 367 9.02 8.29 19.96
CA VAL A 367 8.64 7.33 18.94
C VAL A 367 7.13 7.25 18.93
N GLU A 368 6.49 7.70 17.85
CA GLU A 368 5.05 7.68 17.69
C GLU A 368 4.64 6.56 16.73
N ILE A 369 3.75 5.69 17.18
CA ILE A 369 3.28 4.53 16.40
C ILE A 369 1.85 4.79 15.96
N THR A 370 1.58 4.62 14.67
CA THR A 370 0.28 4.85 14.05
C THR A 370 -0.09 3.72 13.08
N GLY A 371 -1.40 3.55 12.82
CA GLY A 371 -1.88 2.51 11.89
C GLY A 371 -2.11 1.14 12.55
N ASN A 372 -1.76 0.97 13.82
CA ASN A 372 -1.92 -0.25 14.60
C ASN A 372 -3.32 -0.34 15.23
N ALA A 373 -4.36 -0.48 14.40
CA ALA A 373 -5.75 -0.51 14.88
C ALA A 373 -6.09 -1.74 15.75
N LYS A 374 -5.45 -2.88 15.48
CA LYS A 374 -5.66 -4.16 16.18
C LYS A 374 -4.49 -4.54 17.08
N THR A 375 -3.27 -4.22 16.69
CA THR A 375 -2.06 -4.56 17.40
C THR A 375 -1.80 -3.54 18.52
N ARG A 376 -1.50 -3.99 19.73
CA ARG A 376 -1.16 -3.12 20.85
C ARG A 376 0.15 -2.37 20.56
N ASP A 377 0.25 -1.10 20.98
CA ASP A 377 1.44 -0.27 20.80
C ASP A 377 2.72 -0.97 21.27
N LEU A 378 2.69 -1.57 22.46
CA LEU A 378 3.81 -2.31 23.04
C LEU A 378 4.37 -3.38 22.10
N VAL A 379 3.51 -4.02 21.31
CA VAL A 379 3.92 -5.12 20.40
C VAL A 379 4.76 -4.60 19.23
N ILE A 380 4.49 -3.41 18.73
CA ILE A 380 5.33 -2.75 17.73
C ILE A 380 6.55 -2.12 18.38
N ARG A 381 6.36 -1.44 19.51
CA ARG A 381 7.41 -0.72 20.23
C ARG A 381 8.57 -1.61 20.68
N ARG A 382 8.30 -2.86 21.11
CA ARG A 382 9.34 -3.82 21.51
C ARG A 382 10.23 -4.30 20.35
N GLU A 383 9.76 -4.13 19.11
CA GLU A 383 10.58 -4.41 17.91
C GLU A 383 11.51 -3.25 17.55
N MET A 384 11.31 -2.07 18.12
CA MET A 384 12.20 -0.93 17.90
C MET A 384 13.58 -1.16 18.52
N ARG A 385 14.61 -0.74 17.78
CA ARG A 385 16.00 -0.69 18.27
C ARG A 385 16.46 0.75 18.50
N GLN A 386 15.77 1.69 17.88
CA GLN A 386 15.92 3.12 18.17
C GLN A 386 15.03 3.47 19.36
N PHE A 387 15.65 3.93 20.45
CA PHE A 387 14.95 4.33 21.66
C PHE A 387 14.81 5.84 21.77
N GLU A 388 13.78 6.27 22.48
CA GLU A 388 13.61 7.66 22.89
C GLU A 388 14.77 8.11 23.79
N SER A 389 15.06 9.39 23.81
CA SER A 389 16.17 10.01 24.57
C SER A 389 17.56 9.47 24.20
N SER A 390 17.70 8.77 23.09
CA SER A 390 19.00 8.33 22.57
C SER A 390 19.37 9.08 21.31
N TRP A 391 20.67 9.09 20.96
CA TRP A 391 21.10 9.61 19.67
C TRP A 391 20.38 8.88 18.54
N PHE A 392 19.99 9.65 17.53
CA PHE A 392 19.48 9.07 16.28
C PHE A 392 20.51 8.12 15.68
N ASP A 393 20.05 7.01 15.13
CA ASP A 393 20.89 6.02 14.50
C ASP A 393 20.12 5.35 13.34
N SER A 394 20.53 5.66 12.11
CA SER A 394 19.89 5.15 10.89
C SER A 394 19.90 3.62 10.80
N GLU A 395 20.97 2.97 11.29
CA GLU A 395 21.06 1.51 11.35
C GLU A 395 20.00 0.92 12.29
N LYS A 396 19.81 1.55 13.45
CA LYS A 396 18.76 1.12 14.39
C LYS A 396 17.37 1.34 13.82
N ILE A 397 17.14 2.41 13.06
CA ILE A 397 15.90 2.65 12.34
C ILE A 397 15.67 1.55 11.29
N ARG A 398 16.69 1.22 10.49
CA ARG A 398 16.61 0.15 9.49
C ARG A 398 16.30 -1.20 10.14
N LEU A 399 17.03 -1.56 11.19
CA LEU A 399 16.80 -2.79 11.95
C LEU A 399 15.38 -2.82 12.56
N SER A 400 14.90 -1.71 13.09
CA SER A 400 13.53 -1.59 13.61
C SER A 400 12.51 -1.89 12.53
N LYS A 401 12.66 -1.29 11.36
CA LYS A 401 11.77 -1.55 10.20
C LYS A 401 11.77 -3.02 9.79
N GLU A 402 12.95 -3.63 9.66
CA GLU A 402 13.08 -5.04 9.30
C GLU A 402 12.42 -5.95 10.34
N ARG A 403 12.59 -5.66 11.62
CA ARG A 403 11.98 -6.44 12.71
C ARG A 403 10.47 -6.34 12.71
N ILE A 404 9.92 -5.12 12.57
CA ILE A 404 8.47 -4.89 12.48
C ILE A 404 7.89 -5.65 11.28
N ASN A 405 8.52 -5.58 10.11
CA ASN A 405 8.06 -6.27 8.90
C ASN A 405 8.15 -7.80 8.99
N ARG A 406 9.04 -8.34 9.85
CA ARG A 406 9.15 -9.79 10.11
C ARG A 406 8.10 -10.35 11.05
N THR A 407 7.33 -9.53 11.74
CA THR A 407 6.37 -9.99 12.77
C THR A 407 5.23 -10.85 12.26
N GLY A 408 4.96 -10.87 10.96
CA GLY A 408 3.91 -11.70 10.36
C GLY A 408 2.52 -11.08 10.36
N TYR A 409 2.25 -10.02 11.15
CA TYR A 409 0.98 -9.31 11.23
C TYR A 409 1.02 -7.89 10.66
N VAL A 410 2.19 -7.40 10.30
CA VAL A 410 2.41 -6.15 9.56
C VAL A 410 2.65 -6.48 8.10
N LYS A 411 1.97 -5.80 7.19
CA LYS A 411 2.15 -5.91 5.75
C LYS A 411 3.34 -5.09 5.29
N ASP A 412 3.41 -3.84 5.76
CA ASP A 412 4.51 -2.91 5.54
C ASP A 412 4.57 -1.89 6.68
N SER A 413 5.77 -1.35 6.89
CA SER A 413 5.99 -0.27 7.83
C SER A 413 6.82 0.84 7.19
N GLU A 414 6.45 2.07 7.47
CA GLU A 414 7.18 3.27 7.09
C GLU A 414 7.68 3.96 8.35
N ILE A 415 8.98 4.20 8.44
CA ILE A 415 9.59 4.94 9.56
C ILE A 415 10.16 6.23 9.00
N THR A 416 9.64 7.35 9.45
CA THR A 416 10.05 8.68 9.04
C THR A 416 10.52 9.49 10.24
N THR A 417 11.41 10.45 10.01
CA THR A 417 11.85 11.41 11.01
C THR A 417 11.25 12.78 10.71
N ALA A 418 10.84 13.48 11.75
CA ALA A 418 10.31 14.84 11.65
C ALA A 418 11.03 15.76 12.61
N ASP A 419 11.28 16.97 12.15
CA ASP A 419 11.85 18.04 12.97
C ASP A 419 10.89 18.43 14.11
N VAL A 420 11.46 18.78 15.26
CA VAL A 420 10.71 19.30 16.40
C VAL A 420 10.77 20.82 16.37
N PRO A 421 9.64 21.52 16.17
CA PRO A 421 9.63 22.97 16.18
C PRO A 421 10.20 23.54 17.48
N GLY A 422 11.18 24.45 17.38
CA GLY A 422 11.83 25.08 18.54
C GLY A 422 12.95 24.27 19.21
N SER A 423 13.22 23.03 18.73
CA SER A 423 14.29 22.18 19.28
C SER A 423 15.12 21.58 18.13
N PRO A 424 16.13 22.32 17.64
CA PRO A 424 16.86 21.92 16.43
C PRO A 424 17.79 20.70 16.62
N ASP A 425 17.96 20.23 17.85
CA ASP A 425 18.76 19.07 18.23
C ASP A 425 17.89 17.82 18.50
N GLN A 426 16.58 17.90 18.23
CA GLN A 426 15.65 16.81 18.49
C GLN A 426 14.86 16.43 17.23
N VAL A 427 14.51 15.15 17.16
CA VAL A 427 13.65 14.60 16.10
C VAL A 427 12.59 13.69 16.71
N ASP A 428 11.42 13.68 16.09
CA ASP A 428 10.40 12.68 16.33
C ASP A 428 10.54 11.56 15.31
N VAL A 429 10.40 10.32 15.76
CA VAL A 429 10.38 9.14 14.89
C VAL A 429 8.94 8.68 14.76
N ASN A 430 8.38 8.77 13.55
CA ASN A 430 7.02 8.36 13.25
C ASN A 430 7.04 6.98 12.59
N VAL A 431 6.44 6.00 13.23
CA VAL A 431 6.32 4.61 12.76
C VAL A 431 4.89 4.40 12.31
N LYS A 432 4.67 4.37 11.02
CA LYS A 432 3.36 4.07 10.43
C LYS A 432 3.36 2.61 9.98
N VAL A 433 2.41 1.82 10.50
CA VAL A 433 2.25 0.42 10.13
C VAL A 433 0.97 0.19 9.34
N GLU A 434 1.05 -0.69 8.36
CA GLU A 434 -0.10 -1.23 7.65
C GLU A 434 -0.31 -2.67 8.12
N GLU A 435 -1.38 -2.92 8.85
CA GLU A 435 -1.70 -4.26 9.35
C GLU A 435 -2.31 -5.13 8.25
N LYS A 436 -2.02 -6.44 8.32
CA LYS A 436 -2.68 -7.43 7.47
C LYS A 436 -3.62 -8.34 8.27
N PRO A 437 -4.59 -9.01 7.63
CA PRO A 437 -5.39 -10.04 8.27
C PRO A 437 -4.49 -11.13 8.89
N THR A 438 -4.71 -11.46 10.16
CA THR A 438 -3.87 -12.38 10.94
C THR A 438 -4.55 -13.70 11.23
N GLY A 439 -5.85 -13.81 10.98
CA GLY A 439 -6.62 -15.05 11.12
C GLY A 439 -6.72 -15.80 9.80
N ALA A 440 -6.46 -17.09 9.82
CA ALA A 440 -6.65 -17.99 8.70
C ALA A 440 -7.45 -19.22 9.14
N ILE A 441 -8.51 -19.53 8.37
CA ILE A 441 -9.26 -20.77 8.49
C ILE A 441 -8.99 -21.57 7.23
N SER A 442 -8.52 -22.79 7.39
CA SER A 442 -8.26 -23.73 6.30
C SER A 442 -9.18 -24.95 6.46
N LEU A 443 -9.81 -25.34 5.36
CA LEU A 443 -10.57 -26.58 5.27
C LEU A 443 -10.06 -27.33 4.06
N GLY A 444 -9.78 -28.60 4.23
CA GLY A 444 -9.27 -29.46 3.17
C GLY A 444 -9.98 -30.81 3.15
N ALA A 445 -10.21 -31.30 1.95
CA ALA A 445 -10.63 -32.67 1.72
C ALA A 445 -9.76 -33.26 0.62
N GLY A 446 -9.25 -34.45 0.84
CA GLY A 446 -8.38 -35.16 -0.10
C GLY A 446 -8.72 -36.64 -0.15
N PHE A 447 -8.23 -37.32 -1.17
CA PHE A 447 -8.33 -38.77 -1.29
C PHE A 447 -6.99 -39.36 -1.70
N SER A 448 -6.59 -40.39 -1.02
CA SER A 448 -5.43 -41.20 -1.44
C SER A 448 -5.75 -42.70 -1.34
N SER A 449 -4.99 -43.53 -2.04
CA SER A 449 -5.14 -44.97 -1.99
C SER A 449 -4.91 -45.53 -0.57
N THR A 450 -4.06 -44.91 0.20
CA THR A 450 -3.67 -45.32 1.56
C THR A 450 -4.60 -44.74 2.62
N GLU A 451 -4.74 -43.43 2.63
CA GLU A 451 -5.52 -42.70 3.67
C GLU A 451 -7.03 -42.71 3.41
N LYS A 452 -7.44 -43.13 2.18
CA LYS A 452 -8.82 -43.00 1.69
C LYS A 452 -9.25 -41.54 1.70
N LEU A 453 -10.34 -41.22 2.38
CA LEU A 453 -10.78 -39.84 2.59
C LEU A 453 -9.95 -39.19 3.68
N ILE A 454 -9.39 -38.03 3.38
CA ILE A 454 -8.67 -37.18 4.35
C ILE A 454 -9.50 -35.91 4.53
N LEU A 455 -9.84 -35.59 5.75
CA LEU A 455 -10.44 -34.32 6.12
C LEU A 455 -9.47 -33.54 7.00
N SER A 456 -9.24 -32.29 6.69
CA SER A 456 -8.39 -31.42 7.49
C SER A 456 -9.08 -30.09 7.78
N ALA A 457 -8.89 -29.58 8.98
CA ALA A 457 -9.34 -28.27 9.39
C ALA A 457 -8.23 -27.59 10.20
N GLY A 458 -8.03 -26.31 9.95
CA GLY A 458 -7.07 -25.51 10.69
C GLY A 458 -7.62 -24.12 10.98
N ILE A 459 -7.39 -23.65 12.19
CA ILE A 459 -7.63 -22.27 12.61
C ILE A 459 -6.31 -21.76 13.17
N ASN A 460 -5.74 -20.77 12.50
CA ASN A 460 -4.50 -20.14 12.93
C ASN A 460 -4.76 -18.63 13.09
N GLN A 461 -4.46 -18.12 14.27
CA GLN A 461 -4.56 -16.70 14.58
C GLN A 461 -3.18 -16.21 15.00
N GLU A 462 -2.51 -15.50 14.11
CA GLU A 462 -1.32 -14.73 14.45
C GLU A 462 -1.76 -13.43 15.13
N ASN A 463 -1.01 -12.97 16.11
CA ASN A 463 -1.35 -11.76 16.86
C ASN A 463 -2.73 -11.84 17.56
N ALA A 464 -2.98 -12.93 18.28
CA ALA A 464 -4.21 -13.11 19.03
C ALA A 464 -4.44 -11.95 20.02
N PHE A 465 -5.62 -11.33 19.96
CA PHE A 465 -6.00 -10.18 20.80
C PHE A 465 -5.02 -8.98 20.72
N GLY A 466 -4.25 -8.86 19.63
CA GLY A 466 -3.28 -7.79 19.46
C GLY A 466 -2.03 -7.90 20.32
N THR A 467 -1.75 -9.06 20.91
CA THR A 467 -0.62 -9.29 21.85
C THR A 467 0.67 -9.72 21.17
N GLY A 468 0.63 -10.03 19.87
CA GLY A 468 1.75 -10.63 19.13
C GLY A 468 1.91 -12.13 19.37
N THR A 469 0.99 -12.75 20.11
CA THR A 469 0.98 -14.19 20.38
C THR A 469 0.22 -14.92 19.27
N SER A 470 0.77 -16.02 18.77
CA SER A 470 0.11 -16.88 17.78
C SER A 470 -0.57 -18.07 18.46
N ILE A 471 -1.79 -18.40 18.04
CA ILE A 471 -2.56 -19.55 18.50
C ILE A 471 -2.98 -20.34 17.26
N GLY A 472 -2.74 -21.66 17.30
CA GLY A 472 -3.11 -22.60 16.25
C GLY A 472 -3.92 -23.77 16.77
N LEU A 473 -4.96 -24.15 16.03
CA LEU A 473 -5.70 -25.39 16.21
C LEU A 473 -5.69 -26.11 14.86
N ASN A 474 -5.14 -27.30 14.81
CA ASN A 474 -5.04 -28.09 13.60
C ASN A 474 -5.61 -29.49 13.84
N PHE A 475 -6.44 -29.92 12.93
CA PHE A 475 -7.10 -31.21 12.95
C PHE A 475 -6.92 -31.89 11.59
N SER A 476 -6.61 -33.20 11.61
CA SER A 476 -6.56 -34.02 10.40
C SER A 476 -7.13 -35.40 10.71
N LEU A 477 -8.00 -35.89 9.84
CA LEU A 477 -8.66 -37.18 9.97
C LEU A 477 -8.49 -37.95 8.67
N GLY A 478 -7.67 -39.01 8.72
CA GLY A 478 -7.51 -39.99 7.68
C GLY A 478 -7.75 -41.41 8.20
N LYS A 479 -7.73 -42.39 7.32
CA LYS A 479 -7.83 -43.81 7.72
C LYS A 479 -6.61 -44.28 8.49
N VAL A 480 -5.43 -43.86 8.07
CA VAL A 480 -4.13 -44.25 8.64
C VAL A 480 -3.69 -43.25 9.71
N ASN A 481 -3.72 -41.97 9.37
CA ASN A 481 -3.23 -40.93 10.27
C ASN A 481 -4.37 -40.00 10.72
N GLN A 482 -4.39 -39.76 12.03
CA GLN A 482 -5.29 -38.80 12.65
C GLN A 482 -4.49 -37.92 13.59
N SER A 483 -4.74 -36.61 13.58
CA SER A 483 -4.05 -35.70 14.47
C SER A 483 -4.94 -34.54 14.91
N LEU A 484 -4.75 -34.13 16.14
CA LEU A 484 -5.26 -32.90 16.71
C LEU A 484 -4.12 -32.21 17.43
N ALA A 485 -3.88 -30.94 17.13
CA ALA A 485 -2.84 -30.16 17.78
C ALA A 485 -3.35 -28.75 18.11
N ILE A 486 -3.06 -28.30 19.31
CA ILE A 486 -3.28 -26.94 19.78
C ILE A 486 -1.90 -26.37 20.09
N SER A 487 -1.54 -25.25 19.50
CA SER A 487 -0.24 -24.62 19.68
C SER A 487 -0.38 -23.15 20.06
N GLN A 488 0.55 -22.69 20.88
CA GLN A 488 0.72 -21.29 21.25
C GLN A 488 2.19 -20.91 21.09
N TYR A 489 2.44 -19.81 20.41
CA TYR A 489 3.77 -19.21 20.32
C TYR A 489 3.70 -17.75 20.78
N ASP A 490 4.46 -17.44 21.83
CA ASP A 490 4.65 -16.10 22.36
C ASP A 490 6.09 -15.67 22.11
N PRO A 491 6.36 -14.76 21.18
CA PRO A 491 7.72 -14.32 20.86
C PRO A 491 8.38 -13.50 21.96
N TYR A 492 7.58 -12.94 22.88
CA TYR A 492 8.02 -12.14 24.02
C TYR A 492 7.31 -12.56 25.29
N PHE A 493 7.53 -13.80 25.69
CA PHE A 493 7.07 -14.30 26.98
C PHE A 493 7.68 -13.51 28.15
N THR A 494 8.91 -13.02 27.98
CA THR A 494 9.56 -12.05 28.86
C THR A 494 9.88 -10.76 28.11
N GLU A 495 10.04 -9.67 28.85
CA GLU A 495 10.41 -8.36 28.28
C GLU A 495 11.73 -8.39 27.49
N ASN A 496 12.66 -9.27 27.90
CA ASN A 496 13.95 -9.46 27.23
C ASN A 496 13.88 -10.27 25.92
N GLY A 497 12.67 -10.62 25.45
CA GLY A 497 12.48 -11.31 24.18
C GLY A 497 12.69 -12.82 24.22
N ILE A 498 12.66 -13.44 25.42
CA ILE A 498 12.59 -14.90 25.51
C ILE A 498 11.24 -15.34 24.98
N SER A 499 11.25 -16.17 23.95
CA SER A 499 10.03 -16.72 23.37
C SER A 499 9.61 -18.00 24.08
N ARG A 500 8.30 -18.26 24.11
CA ARG A 500 7.73 -19.51 24.60
C ARG A 500 6.88 -20.16 23.52
N TYR A 501 7.12 -21.41 23.26
CA TYR A 501 6.28 -22.28 22.44
C TYR A 501 5.70 -23.37 23.32
N THR A 502 4.38 -23.55 23.24
CA THR A 502 3.65 -24.61 23.95
C THR A 502 2.74 -25.29 22.95
N ASP A 503 2.75 -26.62 22.92
CA ASP A 503 1.77 -27.38 22.15
C ASP A 503 1.20 -28.54 22.97
N LEU A 504 -0.07 -28.86 22.66
CA LEU A 504 -0.80 -30.04 23.09
C LEU A 504 -1.16 -30.82 21.85
N PHE A 505 -0.86 -32.10 21.80
CA PHE A 505 -1.18 -32.89 20.62
C PHE A 505 -1.74 -34.28 20.97
N TYR A 506 -2.57 -34.75 20.07
CA TYR A 506 -3.00 -36.14 19.96
C TYR A 506 -2.69 -36.62 18.55
N ARG A 507 -2.04 -37.77 18.43
CA ARG A 507 -1.77 -38.41 17.14
C ARG A 507 -2.10 -39.89 17.22
N LEU A 508 -2.72 -40.40 16.15
CA LEU A 508 -2.97 -41.80 15.95
C LEU A 508 -2.45 -42.17 14.58
N SER A 509 -1.59 -43.19 14.52
CA SER A 509 -1.10 -43.75 13.28
C SER A 509 -1.43 -45.26 13.24
N LYS A 510 -2.02 -45.70 12.11
CA LYS A 510 -2.34 -47.10 11.81
C LYS A 510 -1.64 -47.50 10.52
N PRO A 511 -0.33 -47.72 10.53
CA PRO A 511 0.42 -48.03 9.34
C PRO A 511 -0.13 -49.27 8.62
N LEU A 512 -0.30 -49.17 7.30
CA LEU A 512 -0.73 -50.29 6.45
C LEU A 512 0.52 -51.04 5.98
N TYR A 513 0.64 -52.31 6.36
CA TYR A 513 1.69 -53.18 5.79
C TYR A 513 1.15 -53.94 4.58
N TYR A 514 1.99 -54.19 3.57
CA TYR A 514 1.60 -54.72 2.27
C TYR A 514 0.97 -56.11 2.27
N VAL A 515 1.03 -56.84 3.35
CA VAL A 515 0.51 -58.21 3.45
C VAL A 515 -0.36 -58.36 4.69
N GLY A 516 -1.67 -58.17 4.50
CA GLY A 516 -2.66 -58.35 5.55
C GLY A 516 -2.86 -57.12 6.46
N ASP A 517 -4.00 -57.09 7.14
CA ASP A 517 -4.26 -56.08 8.17
C ASP A 517 -3.34 -56.35 9.34
N THR A 518 -2.30 -55.53 9.51
CA THR A 518 -1.33 -55.70 10.58
C THR A 518 -1.93 -55.44 11.97
N GLY A 519 -3.04 -54.74 12.01
CA GLY A 519 -3.77 -54.43 13.24
C GLY A 519 -3.03 -53.59 14.27
N TYR A 520 -1.73 -53.20 14.02
CA TYR A 520 -1.01 -52.38 14.95
C TYR A 520 -1.33 -50.89 14.80
N GLN A 521 -1.30 -50.21 15.89
CA GLN A 521 -1.54 -48.76 15.92
C GLN A 521 -0.65 -48.12 17.00
N ILE A 522 -0.28 -46.87 16.71
CA ILE A 522 0.49 -46.03 17.62
C ILE A 522 -0.34 -44.81 17.97
N LYS A 523 -0.73 -44.66 19.22
CA LYS A 523 -1.33 -43.42 19.73
C LYS A 523 -0.27 -42.65 20.49
N SER A 524 -0.18 -41.37 20.28
CA SER A 524 0.61 -40.48 21.11
C SER A 524 -0.19 -39.27 21.56
N VAL A 525 -0.08 -38.96 22.84
CA VAL A 525 -0.65 -37.77 23.48
C VAL A 525 0.49 -37.09 24.20
N GLY A 526 0.60 -35.79 24.02
CA GLY A 526 1.70 -35.08 24.63
C GLY A 526 1.56 -33.59 24.69
N THR A 527 2.48 -33.00 25.40
CA THR A 527 2.69 -31.56 25.47
C THR A 527 4.17 -31.27 25.39
N ASN A 528 4.51 -30.17 24.68
CA ASN A 528 5.88 -29.67 24.63
C ASN A 528 5.89 -28.21 25.09
N LEU A 529 6.95 -27.88 25.82
CA LEU A 529 7.24 -26.51 26.27
C LEU A 529 8.68 -26.18 25.87
N LYS A 530 8.83 -25.16 24.98
CA LYS A 530 10.15 -24.73 24.52
C LYS A 530 10.31 -23.23 24.74
N PHE A 531 11.49 -22.85 25.21
CA PHE A 531 11.89 -21.45 25.36
C PHE A 531 13.01 -21.13 24.38
N GLY A 532 12.93 -19.98 23.73
CA GLY A 532 13.96 -19.51 22.81
C GLY A 532 14.58 -18.22 23.32
N VAL A 533 15.86 -18.26 23.62
CA VAL A 533 16.63 -17.12 24.12
C VAL A 533 17.38 -16.48 22.96
N PRO A 534 17.07 -15.21 22.57
CA PRO A 534 17.81 -14.51 21.54
C PRO A 534 19.21 -14.14 22.08
N TYR A 535 20.23 -14.53 21.35
CA TYR A 535 21.62 -14.21 21.66
C TYR A 535 22.15 -13.04 20.83
N THR A 536 21.78 -13.03 19.54
CA THR A 536 21.99 -11.90 18.63
C THR A 536 20.70 -11.63 17.85
N GLU A 537 20.72 -10.68 16.91
CA GLU A 537 19.56 -10.44 16.02
C GLU A 537 19.20 -11.65 15.13
N VAL A 538 20.17 -12.53 14.87
CA VAL A 538 20.02 -13.69 13.99
C VAL A 538 20.19 -15.03 14.71
N ASP A 539 20.80 -15.07 15.89
CA ASP A 539 21.07 -16.29 16.64
C ASP A 539 20.11 -16.46 17.80
N ARG A 540 19.64 -17.69 17.99
CA ARG A 540 18.73 -18.05 19.07
C ARG A 540 19.07 -19.42 19.61
N VAL A 541 19.11 -19.58 20.94
CA VAL A 541 19.27 -20.85 21.62
C VAL A 541 17.94 -21.30 22.19
N PHE A 542 17.63 -22.57 22.05
CA PHE A 542 16.36 -23.16 22.49
C PHE A 542 16.58 -24.17 23.57
N PHE A 543 15.71 -24.17 24.56
CA PHE A 543 15.63 -25.18 25.60
C PHE A 543 14.19 -25.66 25.68
N GLY A 544 13.98 -26.94 25.80
CA GLY A 544 12.64 -27.48 25.87
C GLY A 544 12.55 -28.75 26.66
N SER A 545 11.37 -29.04 27.12
CA SER A 545 10.98 -30.32 27.69
C SER A 545 9.53 -30.60 27.31
N GLY A 546 9.12 -31.83 27.48
CA GLY A 546 7.76 -32.25 27.16
C GLY A 546 7.35 -33.45 28.02
N PHE A 547 6.11 -33.83 27.83
CA PHE A 547 5.58 -35.11 28.30
C PHE A 547 4.84 -35.77 27.14
N GLU A 548 5.24 -37.01 26.83
CA GLU A 548 4.64 -37.76 25.72
C GLU A 548 4.26 -39.15 26.23
N LEU A 549 3.02 -39.54 26.03
CA LEU A 549 2.48 -40.85 26.29
C LEU A 549 2.33 -41.59 24.98
N TYR A 550 2.95 -42.72 24.85
CA TYR A 550 2.81 -43.64 23.72
C TYR A 550 2.02 -44.87 24.14
N ASP A 551 1.05 -45.23 23.31
CA ASP A 551 0.22 -46.40 23.48
C ASP A 551 0.26 -47.17 22.15
N ILE A 552 0.99 -48.27 22.16
CA ILE A 552 1.27 -49.09 20.99
C ILE A 552 0.55 -50.42 21.12
N ASN A 553 -0.36 -50.71 20.21
CA ASN A 553 -0.93 -52.04 20.08
C ASN A 553 -0.05 -52.85 19.10
N VAL A 554 0.42 -54.02 19.50
CA VAL A 554 1.21 -54.92 18.68
C VAL A 554 0.46 -56.21 18.44
N THR A 555 0.60 -56.74 17.21
CA THR A 555 0.06 -58.03 16.78
C THR A 555 1.19 -58.90 16.25
N GLN A 556 0.89 -60.15 15.93
CA GLN A 556 1.88 -61.06 15.30
C GLN A 556 2.43 -60.54 13.98
N ASN A 557 1.65 -59.75 13.27
CA ASN A 557 2.04 -59.16 11.98
C ASN A 557 2.69 -57.79 12.09
N THR A 558 2.91 -57.27 13.32
CA THR A 558 3.62 -56.00 13.54
C THR A 558 5.09 -56.15 13.14
N PRO A 559 5.69 -55.13 12.49
CA PRO A 559 7.11 -55.17 12.13
C PRO A 559 8.01 -55.46 13.35
N GLN A 560 9.05 -56.27 13.14
CA GLN A 560 9.93 -56.80 14.19
C GLN A 560 10.46 -55.72 15.17
N PRO A 561 10.89 -54.53 14.73
CA PRO A 561 11.36 -53.49 15.67
C PRO A 561 10.34 -53.08 16.72
N TYR A 562 9.04 -53.05 16.38
CA TYR A 562 7.98 -52.75 17.35
C TYR A 562 7.64 -53.92 18.25
N GLN A 563 7.80 -55.17 17.76
CA GLN A 563 7.67 -56.36 18.59
C GLN A 563 8.82 -56.41 19.59
N ASP A 564 10.07 -56.17 19.15
CA ASP A 564 11.24 -56.11 20.01
C ASP A 564 11.12 -55.03 21.07
N TYR A 565 10.62 -53.84 20.66
CA TYR A 565 10.30 -52.76 21.60
C TYR A 565 9.27 -53.21 22.64
N ALA A 566 8.16 -53.83 22.21
CA ALA A 566 7.14 -54.33 23.14
C ALA A 566 7.71 -55.40 24.11
N ASN A 567 8.55 -56.31 23.61
CA ASN A 567 9.17 -57.34 24.41
C ASN A 567 10.18 -56.77 25.44
N ALA A 568 10.92 -55.74 25.05
CA ALA A 568 11.85 -55.04 25.94
C ALA A 568 11.16 -54.37 27.14
N TRP A 569 9.89 -53.99 26.96
CA TRP A 569 9.07 -53.37 28.01
C TRP A 569 8.19 -54.38 28.77
N GLY A 570 8.48 -55.65 28.66
CA GLY A 570 7.89 -56.71 29.50
C GLY A 570 6.48 -57.14 29.09
N VAL A 571 6.00 -56.70 27.94
CA VAL A 571 4.75 -57.21 27.39
C VAL A 571 5.03 -58.43 26.53
N ARG A 572 4.98 -59.61 27.12
CA ARG A 572 4.97 -60.85 26.33
C ARG A 572 3.71 -60.89 25.49
N THR A 573 3.86 -60.84 24.22
CA THR A 573 2.79 -60.81 23.23
C THR A 573 2.15 -62.18 23.02
N PRO A 574 1.01 -62.45 23.66
CA PRO A 574 -0.02 -63.22 22.98
C PRO A 574 -0.62 -62.31 21.88
N PRO A 575 -1.34 -62.81 20.86
CA PRO A 575 -1.98 -61.98 19.86
C PRO A 575 -2.83 -60.88 20.55
N GLY A 576 -2.46 -59.60 20.36
CA GLY A 576 -3.12 -58.45 20.99
C GLY A 576 -2.40 -57.78 22.17
N GLY A 577 -1.07 -57.79 22.21
CA GLY A 577 -0.31 -57.06 23.22
C GLY A 577 -0.43 -55.52 23.11
N ARG A 578 -0.49 -54.85 24.26
CA ARG A 578 -0.54 -53.38 24.37
C ARG A 578 0.64 -52.88 25.22
N VAL A 579 1.41 -51.96 24.71
CA VAL A 579 2.52 -51.33 25.39
C VAL A 579 2.22 -49.89 25.63
N GLN A 580 2.31 -49.45 26.88
CA GLN A 580 2.21 -48.04 27.23
C GLN A 580 3.57 -47.58 27.79
N THR A 581 4.11 -46.54 27.18
CA THR A 581 5.33 -45.90 27.64
C THR A 581 5.15 -44.38 27.66
N TYR A 582 5.87 -43.72 28.52
CA TYR A 582 5.87 -42.28 28.58
C TYR A 582 7.31 -41.78 28.47
N ASN A 583 7.44 -40.61 27.86
CA ASN A 583 8.72 -39.94 27.64
C ASN A 583 8.67 -38.53 28.20
N ILE A 584 9.76 -38.13 28.83
CA ILE A 584 10.01 -36.74 29.23
C ILE A 584 11.29 -36.32 28.53
N PRO A 585 11.20 -35.82 27.28
CA PRO A 585 12.38 -35.41 26.55
C PRO A 585 12.94 -34.09 27.08
N ALA A 586 14.25 -33.96 27.03
CA ALA A 586 14.94 -32.68 27.17
C ALA A 586 15.56 -32.32 25.84
N THR A 587 15.25 -31.11 25.35
CA THR A 587 15.75 -30.63 24.08
C THR A 587 16.62 -29.41 24.27
N VAL A 588 17.72 -29.33 23.52
CA VAL A 588 18.55 -28.13 23.39
C VAL A 588 18.82 -27.89 21.91
N GLY A 589 18.82 -26.66 21.50
CA GLY A 589 19.04 -26.32 20.10
C GLY A 589 19.63 -24.93 19.93
N TRP A 590 20.20 -24.72 18.78
CA TRP A 590 20.65 -23.42 18.30
C TRP A 590 20.16 -23.22 16.86
N ALA A 591 19.75 -22.01 16.57
CA ALA A 591 19.39 -21.63 15.22
C ALA A 591 19.96 -20.24 14.88
N ARG A 592 20.50 -20.12 13.67
CA ARG A 592 20.93 -18.87 13.07
C ARG A 592 20.13 -18.63 11.81
N ASP A 593 19.29 -17.58 11.81
CA ASP A 593 18.47 -17.20 10.66
C ASP A 593 18.91 -15.85 10.12
N GLY A 594 19.78 -15.89 9.09
CA GLY A 594 20.26 -14.73 8.36
C GLY A 594 19.59 -14.54 7.00
N ARG A 595 18.41 -15.12 6.78
CA ARG A 595 17.63 -14.93 5.54
C ARG A 595 17.01 -13.54 5.47
N ASP A 596 16.92 -12.99 4.28
CA ASP A 596 16.25 -11.70 4.01
C ASP A 596 14.73 -11.75 4.20
N SER A 597 14.12 -12.93 4.01
CA SER A 597 12.69 -13.17 4.24
C SER A 597 12.47 -14.58 4.82
N ALA A 598 11.53 -14.71 5.75
CA ALA A 598 11.14 -16.01 6.28
C ALA A 598 10.24 -16.81 5.32
N LEU A 599 9.42 -16.11 4.52
CA LEU A 599 8.42 -16.71 3.62
C LEU A 599 9.00 -16.99 2.22
N ILE A 600 9.63 -15.99 1.62
CA ILE A 600 10.20 -16.08 0.26
C ILE A 600 11.63 -15.57 0.32
N PRO A 601 12.57 -16.38 0.83
CA PRO A 601 13.95 -15.96 0.95
C PRO A 601 14.62 -15.90 -0.42
N SER A 602 15.36 -14.82 -0.66
CA SER A 602 16.15 -14.62 -1.88
C SER A 602 17.65 -14.67 -1.62
N LYS A 603 18.06 -14.36 -0.40
CA LYS A 603 19.47 -14.34 0.03
C LYS A 603 19.58 -14.78 1.49
N GLY A 604 20.79 -15.26 1.85
CA GLY A 604 21.12 -15.59 3.22
C GLY A 604 21.07 -17.08 3.52
N SER A 605 21.20 -17.44 4.79
CA SER A 605 21.21 -18.85 5.22
C SER A 605 20.45 -19.06 6.51
N LEU A 606 19.92 -20.26 6.66
CA LEU A 606 19.36 -20.78 7.91
C LEU A 606 20.19 -21.98 8.34
N GLN A 607 20.65 -21.95 9.59
CA GLN A 607 21.37 -23.05 10.23
C GLN A 607 20.60 -23.45 11.47
N ARG A 608 20.42 -24.76 11.67
CA ARG A 608 19.81 -25.31 12.87
C ARG A 608 20.60 -26.49 13.35
N LEU A 609 20.82 -26.55 14.66
CA LEU A 609 21.37 -27.69 15.33
C LEU A 609 20.49 -27.99 16.54
N SER A 610 20.05 -29.20 16.70
CA SER A 610 19.24 -29.61 17.86
C SER A 610 19.64 -30.97 18.37
N GLY A 611 19.65 -31.12 19.67
CA GLY A 611 19.80 -32.38 20.39
C GLY A 611 18.58 -32.61 21.26
N GLU A 612 18.15 -33.84 21.31
CA GLU A 612 17.09 -34.32 22.19
C GLU A 612 17.53 -35.60 22.89
N VAL A 613 17.21 -35.69 24.17
CA VAL A 613 17.47 -36.87 24.96
C VAL A 613 16.21 -37.26 25.74
N GLY A 614 15.88 -38.53 25.76
CA GLY A 614 14.90 -39.09 26.69
C GLY A 614 15.50 -39.11 28.10
N THR A 615 14.85 -38.38 29.02
CA THR A 615 15.37 -38.29 30.39
C THR A 615 15.05 -39.56 31.22
N PRO A 616 15.82 -39.87 32.27
CA PRO A 616 15.50 -41.00 33.18
C PRO A 616 14.19 -40.85 33.95
N LEU A 617 13.53 -39.68 33.86
CA LEU A 617 12.20 -39.46 34.42
C LEU A 617 11.10 -40.12 33.59
N GLY A 618 11.41 -40.53 32.35
CA GLY A 618 10.54 -41.29 31.46
C GLY A 618 10.93 -42.74 31.34
N ASN A 619 10.18 -43.51 30.58
CA ASN A 619 10.48 -44.92 30.29
C ASN A 619 11.44 -45.09 29.11
N LEU A 620 11.56 -44.04 28.23
CA LEU A 620 12.34 -44.10 27.00
C LEU A 620 13.67 -43.37 27.16
N LEU A 621 14.77 -44.13 27.01
CA LEU A 621 16.12 -43.58 26.98
C LEU A 621 16.62 -43.62 25.55
N PHE A 622 16.77 -42.45 24.97
CA PHE A 622 17.28 -42.26 23.59
C PHE A 622 18.01 -40.93 23.51
N TYR A 623 18.77 -40.77 22.46
CA TYR A 623 19.30 -39.47 22.05
C TYR A 623 19.10 -39.27 20.54
N GLN A 624 18.96 -38.04 20.15
CA GLN A 624 18.83 -37.65 18.74
C GLN A 624 19.54 -36.33 18.50
N LEU A 625 20.33 -36.26 17.45
CA LEU A 625 21.00 -35.06 16.98
C LEU A 625 20.54 -34.77 15.57
N ASN A 626 20.14 -33.55 15.33
CA ASN A 626 19.72 -33.08 13.99
C ASN A 626 20.48 -31.80 13.65
N ALA A 627 20.99 -31.73 12.42
CA ALA A 627 21.62 -30.55 11.86
C ALA A 627 20.95 -30.22 10.50
N GLN A 628 20.59 -28.98 10.29
CA GLN A 628 20.01 -28.50 9.07
C GLN A 628 20.75 -27.26 8.59
N TYR A 629 21.02 -27.20 7.28
CA TYR A 629 21.60 -26.04 6.62
C TYR A 629 20.79 -25.69 5.36
N GLN A 630 20.34 -24.45 5.28
CA GLN A 630 19.69 -23.91 4.09
C GLN A 630 20.47 -22.69 3.61
N LEU A 631 20.70 -22.58 2.31
CA LEU A 631 21.36 -21.45 1.65
C LEU A 631 20.49 -20.94 0.51
N TYR A 632 20.39 -19.63 0.40
CA TYR A 632 19.68 -18.96 -0.69
C TYR A 632 20.60 -17.95 -1.35
N HIS A 633 20.68 -18.02 -2.67
CA HIS A 633 21.50 -17.11 -3.47
C HIS A 633 20.74 -16.67 -4.74
N SER A 634 20.50 -15.37 -4.86
CA SER A 634 19.91 -14.79 -6.07
C SER A 634 21.01 -14.42 -7.05
N PHE A 635 21.05 -15.04 -8.22
CA PHE A 635 22.01 -14.75 -9.27
C PHE A 635 21.43 -13.91 -10.42
N SER A 636 20.10 -13.75 -10.49
CA SER A 636 19.44 -12.77 -11.37
C SER A 636 18.07 -12.39 -10.82
N LYS A 637 17.46 -11.31 -11.36
CA LYS A 637 16.08 -10.96 -11.03
C LYS A 637 15.14 -12.14 -11.31
N GLY A 638 14.51 -12.68 -10.26
CA GLY A 638 13.54 -13.78 -10.38
C GLY A 638 14.13 -15.19 -10.35
N ASN A 639 15.47 -15.36 -10.36
CA ASN A 639 16.11 -16.67 -10.27
C ASN A 639 16.89 -16.80 -8.97
N ILE A 640 16.44 -17.71 -8.10
CA ILE A 640 17.03 -17.97 -6.80
C ILE A 640 17.48 -19.43 -6.76
N LEU A 641 18.75 -19.66 -6.43
CA LEU A 641 19.28 -20.97 -6.12
C LEU A 641 19.07 -21.25 -4.63
N SER A 642 18.46 -22.38 -4.30
CA SER A 642 18.33 -22.82 -2.92
C SER A 642 18.99 -24.19 -2.74
N PHE A 643 19.74 -24.31 -1.63
CA PHE A 643 20.29 -25.56 -1.18
C PHE A 643 19.73 -25.86 0.22
N ASN A 644 19.26 -27.11 0.43
CA ASN A 644 18.79 -27.58 1.73
C ASN A 644 19.43 -28.93 2.02
N GLY A 645 20.16 -29.03 3.12
CA GLY A 645 20.77 -30.26 3.61
C GLY A 645 20.34 -30.52 5.04
N GLU A 646 20.04 -31.77 5.36
CA GLU A 646 19.68 -32.23 6.71
C GLU A 646 20.40 -33.53 7.03
N ILE A 647 20.93 -33.62 8.23
CA ILE A 647 21.60 -34.80 8.75
C ILE A 647 21.04 -35.09 10.16
N GLY A 648 20.61 -36.31 10.38
CA GLY A 648 20.17 -36.81 11.68
C GLY A 648 20.99 -38.01 12.13
N TYR A 649 21.23 -38.12 13.43
CA TYR A 649 21.85 -39.26 14.09
C TYR A 649 21.13 -39.51 15.41
N GLY A 650 20.89 -40.80 15.72
CA GLY A 650 20.21 -41.21 16.94
C GLY A 650 20.45 -42.67 17.28
#